data_06d2489e3be01cdeb30f92c489c40a61
#
_entry.id   06d2489e3be01cdeb30f92c489c40a61
#
_cell.length_a   1.000
_cell.length_b   1.000
_cell.length_c   1.000
_cell.angle_alpha   90.00
_cell.angle_beta   90.00
_cell.angle_gamma   90.00
#
_symmetry.space_group_name_H-M   'P 1'
#
loop_
_entity.id
_entity.type
_entity.pdbx_description
1 polymer ?
#
loop_
_entity_poly.entity_id
_entity_poly.type
_entity_poly.pdbx_seq_one_letter_code
_entity_poly.pdbx_strand_id
1 'polypeptide(L)'
;MADPLNLFPAEQVVGVFRGFREGGMEFHADLALPYRTDFHNTPMHGQFLLVQLETPDEAVLGRITSLSSEGRLSGPSGEDFNIRAVREGRAVPEGLREDYLKYRVNIRVLGVLRKNSRSLVFVPSHRRLPHVGSPVAFPSGAVLREIAGHNQLGAELGFFALGEYIFAKGDQRLNAEQWMQLREPAITVKFDIANLVSRRSFVFARAGFGKSNLNKLLFSALYSTTPTVEKRGGKKVPVGTMIFDPDGEYFWPDDKGRPGLCDVPALESQVVVFTSRPAPSPFYQSFVAGTIKLDIRRLRPADVISIALPPERQDQQNVSKLRGLDSSRWEQLVNLIWSDRNGADLDELKALLGLADGQDAEALAARGNMTKIVSQLHDPASRLLDLLIQALRDGKLCIVDVSQLRGGASMILSGLILRRIFDWNQEQFTRADSASIPTIAVVEEAQSVLNEKASAATPYIEWVKEGRKYDLGAVLITQQPGSIPVEILSQGDNWFIFHLLSASDLQNVRRANAHFSDDLLSSLLNEPLVGQGVFWSSVKGNAYPVPLRILSFEKMHKTRDPSYSLPAVQNYATTLRNSGPAATVATAAPALTKSPASDSPPPVDDEEAPNIAETPPDALRSDVEKAVDAVVHDTEVTKQILQGSGIPWGVLMRKVKAVLPASLQQDNNRVNRLIAEIVTKIVGGPQDKVWKTEQRTSHSGRSVRFIVRC
;
A
#
# COMPACT_ATOMS: atom_id res chain seq x y z
N MET A 1 -1.55 32.46 -35.09
CA MET A 1 -1.95 32.18 -33.69
C MET A 1 -0.68 31.72 -32.96
N ALA A 2 -0.44 32.23 -31.75
CA ALA A 2 0.69 31.77 -30.96
C ALA A 2 0.53 30.27 -30.67
N ASP A 3 1.65 29.54 -30.67
CA ASP A 3 1.66 28.13 -30.39
C ASP A 3 1.35 27.88 -28.91
N PRO A 4 0.23 27.19 -28.54
CA PRO A 4 -0.16 27.00 -27.16
C PRO A 4 0.82 26.13 -26.37
N LEU A 5 1.61 25.29 -27.04
CA LEU A 5 2.60 24.40 -26.44
C LEU A 5 4.03 24.96 -26.53
N ASN A 6 4.19 26.29 -26.75
CA ASN A 6 5.49 26.94 -26.60
C ASN A 6 6.01 26.79 -25.18
N LEU A 7 7.21 26.21 -25.01
CA LEU A 7 7.80 25.97 -23.70
C LEU A 7 8.40 27.25 -23.07
N PHE A 8 8.80 28.22 -23.91
CA PHE A 8 9.47 29.45 -23.47
C PHE A 8 8.84 30.70 -24.08
N PRO A 9 7.53 30.99 -23.86
CA PRO A 9 6.95 32.25 -24.26
C PRO A 9 7.60 33.37 -23.45
N ALA A 10 7.84 34.51 -24.07
CA ALA A 10 8.64 35.60 -23.48
C ALA A 10 8.12 36.08 -22.11
N GLU A 11 6.79 36.11 -21.93
CA GLU A 11 6.12 36.49 -20.69
C GLU A 11 6.32 35.49 -19.55
N GLN A 12 6.62 34.23 -19.85
CA GLN A 12 6.84 33.17 -18.87
C GLN A 12 8.32 32.96 -18.52
N VAL A 13 9.24 33.58 -19.26
CA VAL A 13 10.69 33.50 -18.95
C VAL A 13 10.94 34.32 -17.68
N VAL A 14 11.49 33.65 -16.65
CA VAL A 14 11.61 34.24 -15.29
C VAL A 14 13.02 34.22 -14.74
N GLY A 15 13.98 33.63 -15.44
CA GLY A 15 15.34 33.54 -14.91
C GLY A 15 16.29 32.76 -15.80
N VAL A 16 17.41 32.37 -15.21
CA VAL A 16 18.51 31.68 -15.88
C VAL A 16 19.01 30.49 -15.07
N PHE A 17 19.49 29.49 -15.78
CA PHE A 17 20.15 28.31 -15.20
C PHE A 17 21.59 28.65 -14.78
N ARG A 18 21.99 28.26 -13.58
CA ARG A 18 23.32 28.46 -13.02
C ARG A 18 24.20 27.20 -13.02
N GLY A 19 23.61 26.04 -12.88
CA GLY A 19 24.32 24.78 -12.83
C GLY A 19 23.55 23.73 -12.07
N PHE A 20 24.10 22.50 -12.06
CA PHE A 20 23.59 21.45 -11.21
C PHE A 20 24.24 21.48 -9.83
N ARG A 21 23.55 20.88 -8.86
CA ARG A 21 24.06 20.66 -7.50
C ARG A 21 24.04 19.17 -7.19
N GLU A 22 25.03 18.75 -6.43
CA GLU A 22 25.00 17.43 -5.83
C GLU A 22 23.90 17.37 -4.75
N GLY A 23 23.03 16.37 -4.83
CA GLY A 23 21.90 16.16 -3.92
C GLY A 23 21.74 14.72 -3.46
N GLY A 24 22.82 13.98 -3.32
CA GLY A 24 22.78 12.57 -2.96
C GLY A 24 22.14 11.73 -4.06
N MET A 25 20.99 11.13 -3.77
CA MET A 25 20.23 10.32 -4.75
C MET A 25 19.28 11.16 -5.63
N GLU A 26 19.15 12.47 -5.38
CA GLU A 26 18.28 13.37 -6.11
C GLU A 26 19.11 14.30 -6.99
N PHE A 27 18.61 14.61 -8.19
CA PHE A 27 19.24 15.52 -9.12
C PHE A 27 18.64 16.91 -8.97
N HIS A 28 19.46 17.88 -8.57
CA HIS A 28 19.03 19.26 -8.35
C HIS A 28 19.70 20.21 -9.31
N ALA A 29 18.97 21.26 -9.72
CA ALA A 29 19.50 22.39 -10.49
C ALA A 29 19.32 23.68 -9.71
N ASP A 30 20.30 24.57 -9.85
CA ASP A 30 20.38 25.89 -9.24
C ASP A 30 20.03 26.96 -10.29
N LEU A 31 19.09 27.83 -9.96
CA LEU A 31 18.54 28.85 -10.84
C LEU A 31 18.66 30.23 -10.18
N ALA A 32 18.78 31.24 -10.97
CA ALA A 32 18.68 32.65 -10.54
C ALA A 32 17.46 33.30 -11.19
N LEU A 33 16.53 33.78 -10.38
CA LEU A 33 15.36 34.52 -10.81
C LEU A 33 15.49 35.97 -10.33
N PRO A 34 15.47 36.98 -11.21
CA PRO A 34 15.38 38.40 -10.81
C PRO A 34 14.04 38.60 -10.07
N TYR A 35 14.00 39.64 -9.24
CA TYR A 35 12.76 40.04 -8.59
C TYR A 35 11.70 40.44 -9.64
N ARG A 36 10.48 39.99 -9.39
CA ARG A 36 9.28 40.35 -10.17
C ARG A 36 8.12 40.57 -9.22
N THR A 37 7.31 41.54 -9.47
CA THR A 37 6.14 41.92 -8.65
C THR A 37 5.10 40.80 -8.60
N ASP A 38 4.92 40.08 -9.72
CA ASP A 38 3.95 38.99 -9.84
C ASP A 38 4.31 37.74 -8.99
N PHE A 39 5.56 37.64 -8.50
CA PHE A 39 5.97 36.54 -7.61
C PHE A 39 5.23 36.54 -6.28
N HIS A 40 4.72 37.69 -5.81
CA HIS A 40 3.90 37.76 -4.61
C HIS A 40 2.58 36.99 -4.71
N ASN A 41 2.07 36.79 -5.93
CA ASN A 41 0.81 36.13 -6.19
C ASN A 41 0.99 34.78 -6.94
N THR A 42 2.23 34.30 -7.05
CA THR A 42 2.56 33.06 -7.75
C THR A 42 2.97 32.01 -6.74
N PRO A 43 2.37 30.80 -6.77
CA PRO A 43 2.85 29.72 -5.93
C PRO A 43 4.28 29.36 -6.35
N MET A 44 5.24 29.49 -5.44
CA MET A 44 6.64 29.19 -5.74
C MET A 44 7.04 27.80 -5.31
N HIS A 45 6.89 27.47 -4.03
CA HIS A 45 7.26 26.15 -3.52
C HIS A 45 6.39 25.05 -4.14
N GLY A 46 7.02 23.98 -4.64
CA GLY A 46 6.32 22.89 -5.31
C GLY A 46 5.92 23.15 -6.77
N GLN A 47 6.06 24.38 -7.28
CA GLN A 47 5.74 24.75 -8.67
C GLN A 47 6.72 24.10 -9.65
N PHE A 48 6.25 23.83 -10.86
CA PHE A 48 7.07 23.36 -11.95
C PHE A 48 7.80 24.49 -12.66
N LEU A 49 9.04 24.24 -13.06
CA LEU A 49 9.86 25.12 -13.89
C LEU A 49 10.47 24.35 -15.06
N LEU A 50 10.67 25.06 -16.15
CA LEU A 50 11.31 24.58 -17.36
C LEU A 50 12.66 25.25 -17.53
N VAL A 51 13.70 24.47 -17.83
CA VAL A 51 15.04 24.99 -18.19
C VAL A 51 15.32 24.59 -19.64
N GLN A 52 15.56 25.57 -20.50
CA GLN A 52 15.80 25.33 -21.91
C GLN A 52 17.06 24.49 -22.12
N LEU A 53 16.97 23.48 -22.98
CA LEU A 53 18.09 22.72 -23.49
C LEU A 53 18.70 23.42 -24.72
N GLU A 54 19.11 22.65 -25.70
CA GLU A 54 19.75 23.16 -26.91
C GLU A 54 18.78 23.98 -27.80
N THR A 55 17.53 23.56 -27.82
CA THR A 55 16.46 24.24 -28.60
C THR A 55 15.30 24.64 -27.71
N PRO A 56 14.47 25.62 -28.10
CA PRO A 56 13.29 26.01 -27.33
C PRO A 56 12.18 24.95 -27.31
N ASP A 57 12.28 23.91 -28.10
CA ASP A 57 11.33 22.80 -28.14
C ASP A 57 11.69 21.65 -27.15
N GLU A 58 12.82 21.80 -26.45
CA GLU A 58 13.26 20.85 -25.43
C GLU A 58 13.58 21.56 -24.10
N ALA A 59 13.07 21.00 -22.99
CA ALA A 59 13.28 21.56 -21.67
C ALA A 59 13.55 20.49 -20.63
N VAL A 60 14.42 20.77 -19.68
CA VAL A 60 14.45 20.05 -18.40
C VAL A 60 13.24 20.50 -17.59
N LEU A 61 12.41 19.55 -17.16
CA LEU A 61 11.33 19.76 -16.23
C LEU A 61 11.83 19.56 -14.80
N GLY A 62 11.61 20.54 -13.95
CA GLY A 62 11.92 20.45 -12.52
C GLY A 62 10.79 20.99 -11.66
N ARG A 63 10.84 20.67 -10.36
CA ARG A 63 9.95 21.20 -9.34
C ARG A 63 10.75 21.98 -8.31
N ILE A 64 10.26 23.15 -7.92
CA ILE A 64 10.90 24.01 -6.92
C ILE A 64 10.88 23.31 -5.55
N THR A 65 12.06 23.14 -4.97
CA THR A 65 12.26 22.52 -3.66
C THR A 65 12.67 23.51 -2.58
N SER A 66 13.37 24.60 -2.97
CA SER A 66 13.73 25.65 -2.04
C SER A 66 13.94 26.97 -2.74
N LEU A 67 13.73 28.04 -2.00
CA LEU A 67 13.88 29.43 -2.46
C LEU A 67 14.59 30.24 -1.38
N SER A 68 15.56 31.06 -1.79
CA SER A 68 16.24 32.01 -0.91
C SER A 68 16.44 33.34 -1.61
N SER A 69 16.34 34.42 -0.84
CA SER A 69 16.63 35.76 -1.35
C SER A 69 18.14 35.97 -1.45
N GLU A 70 18.60 36.52 -2.56
CA GLU A 70 19.99 36.92 -2.81
C GLU A 70 20.03 38.36 -3.33
N GLY A 71 21.20 38.99 -3.27
CA GLY A 71 21.44 40.34 -3.76
C GLY A 71 21.78 41.32 -2.65
N ARG A 72 21.99 42.58 -3.04
CA ARG A 72 22.43 43.62 -2.07
C ARG A 72 21.38 43.96 -1.03
N LEU A 73 20.09 43.86 -1.36
CA LEU A 73 18.99 44.11 -0.41
C LEU A 73 18.82 43.00 0.65
N SER A 74 19.30 41.78 0.38
CA SER A 74 19.28 40.66 1.33
C SER A 74 20.59 40.48 2.10
N GLY A 75 21.61 41.30 1.84
CA GLY A 75 22.87 41.36 2.59
C GLY A 75 22.81 42.34 3.78
N PRO A 76 23.85 42.34 4.66
CA PRO A 76 23.84 43.13 5.90
C PRO A 76 23.50 44.61 5.71
N SER A 77 24.09 45.27 4.70
CA SER A 77 23.81 46.68 4.41
C SER A 77 22.37 46.91 3.90
N GLY A 78 21.81 45.95 3.18
CA GLY A 78 20.43 45.98 2.72
C GLY A 78 19.42 45.75 3.84
N GLU A 79 19.75 44.89 4.79
CA GLU A 79 18.95 44.67 6.00
C GLU A 79 18.83 45.92 6.83
N ASP A 80 19.96 46.64 7.06
CA ASP A 80 19.95 47.92 7.78
C ASP A 80 19.10 48.95 7.07
N PHE A 81 19.17 49.03 5.74
CA PHE A 81 18.34 49.92 4.94
C PHE A 81 16.84 49.56 5.08
N ASN A 82 16.50 48.27 4.97
CA ASN A 82 15.13 47.81 5.08
C ASN A 82 14.55 48.07 6.48
N ILE A 83 15.33 47.82 7.55
CA ILE A 83 14.93 48.08 8.95
C ILE A 83 14.66 49.58 9.13
N ARG A 84 15.53 50.43 8.59
CA ARG A 84 15.35 51.91 8.66
C ARG A 84 14.10 52.33 7.92
N ALA A 85 13.88 51.87 6.68
CA ALA A 85 12.69 52.15 5.91
C ALA A 85 11.40 51.80 6.64
N VAL A 86 11.34 50.60 7.26
CA VAL A 86 10.19 50.18 8.06
C VAL A 86 9.98 51.06 9.29
N ARG A 87 11.04 51.43 10.03
CA ARG A 87 10.96 52.32 11.18
C ARG A 87 10.43 53.71 10.81
N GLU A 88 10.76 54.20 9.60
CA GLU A 88 10.31 55.47 9.07
C GLU A 88 8.94 55.38 8.36
N GLY A 89 8.28 54.22 8.39
CA GLY A 89 7.00 54.03 7.72
C GLY A 89 7.06 54.09 6.18
N ARG A 90 8.25 53.96 5.60
CA ARG A 90 8.46 54.00 4.14
C ARG A 90 8.51 52.58 3.57
N ALA A 91 7.87 52.41 2.42
CA ALA A 91 8.06 51.19 1.64
C ALA A 91 9.41 51.21 0.91
N VAL A 92 10.07 50.06 0.77
CA VAL A 92 11.23 49.90 -0.11
C VAL A 92 10.76 50.14 -1.55
N PRO A 93 11.34 51.11 -2.28
CA PRO A 93 10.96 51.36 -3.67
C PRO A 93 11.12 50.13 -4.56
N GLU A 94 10.18 49.95 -5.47
CA GLU A 94 10.13 48.76 -6.34
C GLU A 94 11.35 48.65 -7.25
N GLY A 95 11.80 49.76 -7.83
CA GLY A 95 13.01 49.80 -8.64
C GLY A 95 14.27 49.34 -7.88
N LEU A 96 14.37 49.62 -6.56
CA LEU A 96 15.47 49.06 -5.75
C LEU A 96 15.36 47.57 -5.56
N ARG A 97 14.14 47.01 -5.51
CA ARG A 97 13.93 45.56 -5.46
C ARG A 97 14.31 44.92 -6.78
N GLU A 98 13.93 45.51 -7.91
CA GLU A 98 14.29 45.04 -9.25
C GLU A 98 15.79 45.02 -9.47
N ASP A 99 16.50 46.11 -9.05
CA ASP A 99 17.94 46.23 -9.25
C ASP A 99 18.79 45.39 -8.31
N TYR A 100 18.35 45.19 -7.06
CA TYR A 100 19.20 44.68 -5.99
C TYR A 100 18.67 43.44 -5.28
N LEU A 101 17.52 42.89 -5.69
CA LEU A 101 16.97 41.64 -5.17
C LEU A 101 16.84 40.59 -6.28
N LYS A 102 17.30 39.43 -6.02
CA LYS A 102 17.09 38.24 -6.84
C LYS A 102 16.82 37.03 -5.95
N TYR A 103 16.25 35.99 -6.53
CA TYR A 103 15.99 34.76 -5.84
C TYR A 103 16.91 33.66 -6.39
N ARG A 104 17.49 32.92 -5.47
CA ARG A 104 18.12 31.63 -5.77
C ARG A 104 17.09 30.56 -5.56
N VAL A 105 16.83 29.78 -6.59
CA VAL A 105 15.83 28.73 -6.61
C VAL A 105 16.49 27.41 -6.91
N ASN A 106 16.26 26.40 -6.06
CA ASN A 106 16.64 25.03 -6.37
C ASN A 106 15.43 24.28 -6.88
N ILE A 107 15.62 23.54 -7.96
CA ILE A 107 14.63 22.64 -8.50
C ILE A 107 15.12 21.19 -8.43
N ARG A 108 14.25 20.26 -8.07
CA ARG A 108 14.48 18.84 -8.31
C ARG A 108 14.19 18.54 -9.77
N VAL A 109 15.17 18.01 -10.48
CA VAL A 109 15.00 17.58 -11.87
C VAL A 109 14.15 16.32 -11.93
N LEU A 110 13.09 16.36 -12.73
CA LEU A 110 12.14 15.25 -12.90
C LEU A 110 12.40 14.49 -14.19
N GLY A 111 12.83 15.19 -15.26
CA GLY A 111 13.09 14.62 -16.57
C GLY A 111 13.17 15.67 -17.65
N VAL A 112 12.94 15.27 -18.89
CA VAL A 112 12.96 16.13 -20.07
C VAL A 112 11.59 16.15 -20.74
N LEU A 113 11.10 17.33 -21.07
CA LEU A 113 9.95 17.56 -21.95
C LEU A 113 10.46 17.84 -23.37
N ARG A 114 9.83 17.22 -24.36
CA ARG A 114 10.05 17.50 -25.79
C ARG A 114 8.73 17.81 -26.44
N LYS A 115 8.73 18.85 -27.22
CA LYS A 115 7.62 19.22 -28.07
C LYS A 115 7.73 18.51 -29.41
N ASN A 116 6.68 17.75 -29.75
CA ASN A 116 6.48 17.17 -31.07
C ASN A 116 5.26 17.83 -31.69
N SER A 117 5.40 18.54 -32.79
CA SER A 117 4.36 19.21 -33.57
C SER A 117 3.07 19.63 -32.83
N ARG A 118 2.37 18.73 -32.15
CA ARG A 118 1.08 18.97 -31.47
C ARG A 118 0.97 18.32 -30.08
N SER A 119 2.05 17.75 -29.54
CA SER A 119 2.04 17.06 -28.25
C SER A 119 3.34 17.28 -27.49
N LEU A 120 3.30 17.13 -26.19
CA LEU A 120 4.47 17.06 -25.34
C LEU A 120 4.77 15.61 -24.99
N VAL A 121 6.04 15.25 -25.05
CA VAL A 121 6.53 13.94 -24.61
C VAL A 121 7.42 14.14 -23.40
N PHE A 122 7.10 13.47 -22.32
CA PHE A 122 7.93 13.42 -21.11
C PHE A 122 8.85 12.21 -21.14
N VAL A 123 10.14 12.42 -20.84
CA VAL A 123 11.15 11.36 -20.72
C VAL A 123 11.79 11.47 -19.33
N PRO A 124 11.67 10.46 -18.45
CA PRO A 124 12.27 10.46 -17.12
C PRO A 124 13.79 10.23 -17.22
N SER A 125 14.51 11.22 -17.78
CA SER A 125 15.96 11.17 -18.00
C SER A 125 16.63 12.41 -17.41
N HIS A 126 17.69 12.20 -16.65
CA HIS A 126 18.50 13.28 -16.05
C HIS A 126 19.85 13.46 -16.74
N ARG A 127 20.00 12.95 -17.98
CA ARG A 127 21.29 12.89 -18.70
C ARG A 127 21.57 14.10 -19.60
N ARG A 128 20.60 15.02 -19.73
CA ARG A 128 20.73 16.22 -20.56
C ARG A 128 21.18 17.39 -19.71
N LEU A 129 22.15 18.15 -20.19
CA LEU A 129 22.75 19.27 -19.51
C LEU A 129 22.35 20.58 -20.22
N PRO A 130 21.59 21.47 -19.55
CA PRO A 130 21.42 22.85 -20.01
C PRO A 130 22.74 23.62 -19.97
N HIS A 131 22.88 24.64 -20.81
CA HIS A 131 24.01 25.56 -20.72
C HIS A 131 23.80 26.56 -19.60
N VAL A 132 24.88 26.99 -18.93
CA VAL A 132 24.82 28.07 -17.99
C VAL A 132 24.29 29.34 -18.71
N GLY A 133 23.29 29.98 -18.11
CA GLY A 133 22.58 31.12 -18.74
C GLY A 133 21.38 30.70 -19.60
N SER A 134 21.10 29.40 -19.78
CA SER A 134 19.86 28.97 -20.44
C SER A 134 18.62 29.59 -19.79
N PRO A 135 17.62 29.97 -20.60
CA PRO A 135 16.36 30.52 -20.07
C PRO A 135 15.62 29.56 -19.17
N VAL A 136 15.03 30.11 -18.12
CA VAL A 136 14.13 29.42 -17.19
C VAL A 136 12.75 30.03 -17.31
N ALA A 137 11.71 29.21 -17.44
CA ALA A 137 10.35 29.68 -17.59
C ALA A 137 9.37 28.91 -16.67
N PHE A 138 8.29 29.59 -16.25
CA PHE A 138 7.11 28.87 -15.77
C PHE A 138 6.40 28.21 -16.96
N PRO A 139 5.82 27.01 -16.77
CA PRO A 139 4.99 26.40 -17.81
C PRO A 139 3.74 27.27 -18.06
N SER A 140 3.43 27.49 -19.33
CA SER A 140 2.15 28.11 -19.70
C SER A 140 0.97 27.24 -19.23
N GLY A 141 -0.24 27.80 -19.17
CA GLY A 141 -1.43 27.04 -18.77
C GLY A 141 -1.67 25.78 -19.62
N ALA A 142 -1.35 25.85 -20.92
CA ALA A 142 -1.45 24.68 -21.81
C ALA A 142 -0.38 23.62 -21.50
N VAL A 143 0.86 24.03 -21.28
CA VAL A 143 1.96 23.14 -20.89
C VAL A 143 1.71 22.53 -19.50
N LEU A 144 1.19 23.33 -18.55
CA LEU A 144 0.86 22.83 -17.22
C LEU A 144 -0.27 21.80 -17.24
N ARG A 145 -1.25 21.94 -18.16
CA ARG A 145 -2.26 20.89 -18.41
C ARG A 145 -1.64 19.57 -18.84
N GLU A 146 -0.66 19.59 -19.73
CA GLU A 146 0.06 18.38 -20.14
C GLU A 146 0.86 17.76 -18.97
N ILE A 147 1.59 18.59 -18.21
CA ILE A 147 2.36 18.18 -17.04
C ILE A 147 1.46 17.54 -15.97
N ALA A 148 0.29 18.13 -15.70
CA ALA A 148 -0.65 17.64 -14.70
C ALA A 148 -1.50 16.44 -15.18
N GLY A 149 -1.40 16.04 -16.44
CA GLY A 149 -2.17 14.91 -16.99
C GLY A 149 -3.61 15.28 -17.35
N HIS A 150 -3.95 16.55 -17.55
CA HIS A 150 -5.31 17.00 -17.90
C HIS A 150 -5.83 16.39 -19.19
N ASN A 151 -4.97 16.23 -20.18
CA ASN A 151 -5.32 15.70 -21.50
C ASN A 151 -5.16 14.17 -21.59
N GLN A 152 -4.75 13.50 -20.51
CA GLN A 152 -4.70 12.04 -20.47
C GLN A 152 -6.10 11.42 -20.46
N LEU A 153 -6.18 10.18 -20.92
CA LEU A 153 -7.40 9.37 -20.79
C LEU A 153 -7.54 8.90 -19.34
N GLY A 154 -8.78 8.79 -18.86
CA GLY A 154 -9.06 8.23 -17.56
C GLY A 154 -10.07 9.04 -16.73
N ALA A 155 -10.26 8.61 -15.49
CA ALA A 155 -11.15 9.26 -14.55
C ALA A 155 -10.53 10.56 -13.99
N GLU A 156 -11.35 11.57 -13.81
CA GLU A 156 -10.96 12.82 -13.19
C GLU A 156 -10.88 12.63 -11.67
N LEU A 157 -9.67 12.78 -11.10
CA LEU A 157 -9.44 12.63 -9.66
C LEU A 157 -9.72 13.94 -8.91
N GLY A 158 -9.24 15.05 -9.47
CA GLY A 158 -9.24 16.33 -8.79
C GLY A 158 -8.66 17.45 -9.66
N PHE A 159 -8.43 18.60 -9.05
CA PHE A 159 -7.80 19.73 -9.67
C PHE A 159 -6.34 19.83 -9.25
N PHE A 160 -5.47 20.21 -10.17
CA PHE A 160 -4.11 20.57 -9.83
C PHE A 160 -4.11 21.68 -8.76
N ALA A 161 -3.31 21.51 -7.70
CA ALA A 161 -3.33 22.39 -6.54
C ALA A 161 -1.95 22.50 -5.88
N LEU A 162 -1.60 23.70 -5.48
CA LEU A 162 -0.36 24.02 -4.76
C LEU A 162 -0.72 24.85 -3.53
N GLY A 163 -0.80 24.22 -2.36
CA GLY A 163 -1.26 24.89 -1.15
C GLY A 163 -2.66 25.50 -1.34
N GLU A 164 -2.80 26.80 -1.09
CA GLU A 164 -4.05 27.53 -1.27
C GLU A 164 -4.47 27.76 -2.74
N TYR A 165 -3.53 27.60 -3.67
CA TYR A 165 -3.77 27.85 -5.10
C TYR A 165 -4.37 26.63 -5.78
N ILE A 166 -5.65 26.73 -6.16
CA ILE A 166 -6.40 25.64 -6.82
C ILE A 166 -6.71 26.05 -8.26
N PHE A 167 -6.27 25.26 -9.23
CA PHE A 167 -6.50 25.50 -10.66
C PHE A 167 -7.86 24.96 -11.09
N ALA A 168 -8.92 25.64 -10.64
CA ALA A 168 -10.31 25.20 -10.81
C ALA A 168 -11.30 26.36 -11.05
N LYS A 169 -10.82 27.55 -11.44
CA LYS A 169 -11.72 28.70 -11.63
C LYS A 169 -12.77 28.41 -12.70
N GLY A 170 -14.03 28.62 -12.34
CA GLY A 170 -15.18 28.36 -13.22
C GLY A 170 -15.74 26.92 -13.14
N ASP A 171 -15.10 25.99 -12.44
CA ASP A 171 -15.59 24.62 -12.26
C ASP A 171 -16.43 24.49 -10.98
N GLN A 172 -17.67 24.02 -11.10
CA GLN A 172 -18.64 23.91 -10.00
C GLN A 172 -18.49 22.62 -9.18
N ARG A 173 -17.66 21.67 -9.61
CA ARG A 173 -17.43 20.39 -8.92
C ARG A 173 -16.54 20.53 -7.70
N LEU A 174 -15.78 21.63 -7.61
CA LEU A 174 -15.02 21.95 -6.41
C LEU A 174 -15.94 22.49 -5.31
N ASN A 175 -15.75 22.00 -4.09
CA ASN A 175 -16.29 22.65 -2.91
C ASN A 175 -15.35 23.80 -2.51
N ALA A 176 -15.62 25.01 -3.07
CA ALA A 176 -14.77 26.16 -2.82
C ALA A 176 -14.98 26.70 -1.40
N GLU A 177 -13.90 26.95 -0.71
CA GLU A 177 -13.81 27.52 0.64
C GLU A 177 -13.15 28.90 0.56
N GLN A 178 -13.38 29.77 1.54
CA GLN A 178 -12.92 31.17 1.51
C GLN A 178 -11.40 31.33 1.44
N TRP A 179 -10.64 30.36 1.95
CA TRP A 179 -9.18 30.40 1.93
C TRP A 179 -8.57 30.02 0.57
N MET A 180 -9.36 29.46 -0.36
CA MET A 180 -8.85 29.00 -1.64
C MET A 180 -8.64 30.15 -2.61
N GLN A 181 -7.49 30.15 -3.24
CA GLN A 181 -7.12 31.05 -4.35
C GLN A 181 -7.39 30.33 -5.68
N LEU A 182 -8.58 30.56 -6.27
CA LEU A 182 -8.94 29.89 -7.54
C LEU A 182 -8.19 30.49 -8.71
N ARG A 183 -7.48 29.64 -9.47
CA ARG A 183 -6.64 30.01 -10.62
C ARG A 183 -7.20 29.50 -11.94
N GLU A 184 -6.87 30.21 -13.01
CA GLU A 184 -7.05 29.83 -14.41
C GLU A 184 -5.74 29.32 -15.00
N PRO A 185 -5.81 28.40 -15.99
CA PRO A 185 -7.00 27.68 -16.45
C PRO A 185 -7.38 26.57 -15.46
N ALA A 186 -8.63 26.09 -15.50
CA ALA A 186 -9.01 24.87 -14.77
C ALA A 186 -8.20 23.68 -15.31
N ILE A 187 -7.54 22.96 -14.40
CA ILE A 187 -6.65 21.82 -14.72
C ILE A 187 -7.07 20.62 -13.90
N THR A 188 -7.69 19.64 -14.54
CA THR A 188 -8.03 18.35 -13.91
C THR A 188 -6.86 17.38 -13.99
N VAL A 189 -6.56 16.73 -12.89
CA VAL A 189 -5.63 15.59 -12.83
C VAL A 189 -6.44 14.34 -13.12
N LYS A 190 -6.02 13.58 -14.13
CA LYS A 190 -6.69 12.35 -14.54
C LYS A 190 -5.83 11.13 -14.26
N PHE A 191 -6.50 10.02 -14.05
CA PHE A 191 -5.90 8.72 -13.79
C PHE A 191 -6.53 7.66 -14.67
N ASP A 192 -5.71 6.91 -15.41
CA ASP A 192 -6.20 5.75 -16.13
C ASP A 192 -6.66 4.70 -15.13
N ILE A 193 -7.97 4.66 -14.89
CA ILE A 193 -8.60 3.84 -13.86
C ILE A 193 -8.33 2.33 -14.05
N ALA A 194 -8.04 1.89 -15.27
CA ALA A 194 -7.63 0.51 -15.54
C ALA A 194 -6.32 0.14 -14.83
N ASN A 195 -5.53 1.12 -14.40
CA ASN A 195 -4.32 0.89 -13.62
C ASN A 195 -4.59 0.44 -12.16
N LEU A 196 -5.84 0.35 -11.71
CA LEU A 196 -6.20 -0.34 -10.47
C LEU A 196 -6.23 -1.86 -10.64
N VAL A 197 -6.48 -2.33 -11.86
CA VAL A 197 -6.61 -3.76 -12.15
C VAL A 197 -5.25 -4.45 -12.08
N SER A 198 -5.15 -5.53 -11.31
CA SER A 198 -3.92 -6.31 -11.11
C SER A 198 -2.73 -5.48 -10.58
N ARG A 199 -3.01 -4.39 -9.88
CA ARG A 199 -2.01 -3.46 -9.34
C ARG A 199 -2.20 -3.25 -7.85
N ARG A 200 -1.17 -2.69 -7.20
CA ARG A 200 -1.20 -2.31 -5.79
C ARG A 200 -1.29 -0.81 -5.69
N SER A 201 -2.35 -0.34 -5.08
CA SER A 201 -2.60 1.07 -4.86
C SER A 201 -2.61 1.36 -3.36
N PHE A 202 -1.89 2.39 -2.94
CA PHE A 202 -1.86 2.83 -1.56
C PHE A 202 -2.57 4.18 -1.41
N VAL A 203 -3.41 4.29 -0.39
CA VAL A 203 -4.07 5.53 0.01
C VAL A 203 -3.66 5.84 1.44
N PHE A 204 -2.85 6.87 1.63
CA PHE A 204 -2.38 7.34 2.91
C PHE A 204 -3.06 8.63 3.28
N ALA A 205 -3.81 8.64 4.37
CA ALA A 205 -4.45 9.85 4.86
C ALA A 205 -4.88 9.69 6.32
N ARG A 206 -4.80 10.78 7.08
CA ARG A 206 -5.47 10.88 8.38
C ARG A 206 -7.00 10.78 8.21
N ALA A 207 -7.71 10.42 9.30
CA ALA A 207 -9.17 10.44 9.33
C ALA A 207 -9.72 11.84 8.95
N GLY A 208 -10.75 11.89 8.12
CA GLY A 208 -11.38 13.14 7.65
C GLY A 208 -10.67 13.82 6.48
N PHE A 209 -9.56 13.31 5.96
CA PHE A 209 -8.83 13.92 4.84
C PHE A 209 -9.20 13.36 3.46
N GLY A 210 -10.30 12.62 3.34
CA GLY A 210 -10.90 12.28 2.04
C GLY A 210 -10.61 10.87 1.52
N LYS A 211 -10.18 9.91 2.37
CA LYS A 211 -9.94 8.49 1.96
C LYS A 211 -11.15 7.87 1.29
N SER A 212 -12.27 7.83 1.99
CA SER A 212 -13.51 7.22 1.50
C SER A 212 -14.10 7.97 0.32
N ASN A 213 -13.97 9.31 0.29
CA ASN A 213 -14.35 10.13 -0.85
C ASN A 213 -13.57 9.73 -2.11
N LEU A 214 -12.23 9.59 -2.00
CA LEU A 214 -11.39 9.13 -3.12
C LEU A 214 -11.80 7.74 -3.61
N ASN A 215 -12.02 6.79 -2.68
CA ASN A 215 -12.39 5.43 -3.07
C ASN A 215 -13.76 5.39 -3.76
N LYS A 216 -14.76 6.12 -3.24
CA LYS A 216 -16.05 6.24 -3.92
C LYS A 216 -15.90 6.81 -5.34
N LEU A 217 -15.06 7.84 -5.54
CA LEU A 217 -14.76 8.40 -6.87
C LEU A 217 -14.08 7.37 -7.78
N LEU A 218 -13.04 6.70 -7.31
CA LEU A 218 -12.29 5.70 -8.09
C LEU A 218 -13.19 4.56 -8.55
N PHE A 219 -13.98 3.98 -7.64
CA PHE A 219 -14.81 2.83 -7.97
C PHE A 219 -16.09 3.20 -8.72
N SER A 220 -16.66 4.38 -8.51
CA SER A 220 -17.75 4.87 -9.35
C SER A 220 -17.30 5.08 -10.80
N ALA A 221 -16.09 5.58 -11.00
CA ALA A 221 -15.52 5.73 -12.34
C ALA A 221 -15.14 4.38 -12.97
N LEU A 222 -14.51 3.46 -12.20
CA LEU A 222 -14.09 2.14 -12.68
C LEU A 222 -15.28 1.30 -13.16
N TYR A 223 -16.37 1.33 -12.41
CA TYR A 223 -17.59 0.54 -12.70
C TYR A 223 -18.66 1.29 -13.49
N SER A 224 -18.35 2.46 -14.03
CA SER A 224 -19.18 3.07 -15.08
C SER A 224 -19.32 2.14 -16.30
N THR A 225 -18.30 1.32 -16.53
CA THR A 225 -18.30 0.15 -17.41
C THR A 225 -17.59 -0.99 -16.70
N THR A 226 -18.04 -2.23 -16.87
CA THR A 226 -17.36 -3.39 -16.22
C THR A 226 -15.90 -3.50 -16.68
N PRO A 227 -14.93 -3.39 -15.76
CA PRO A 227 -13.50 -3.52 -16.12
C PRO A 227 -13.18 -4.94 -16.55
N THR A 228 -12.21 -5.09 -17.45
CA THR A 228 -11.80 -6.39 -17.96
C THR A 228 -10.29 -6.52 -18.01
N VAL A 229 -9.79 -7.76 -17.91
CA VAL A 229 -8.41 -8.14 -18.26
C VAL A 229 -8.40 -9.00 -19.50
N GLU A 230 -7.38 -8.83 -20.31
CA GLU A 230 -7.18 -9.66 -21.49
C GLU A 230 -6.38 -10.91 -21.09
N LYS A 231 -6.89 -12.08 -21.51
CA LYS A 231 -6.26 -13.38 -21.32
C LYS A 231 -5.75 -13.91 -22.67
N ARG A 232 -5.10 -15.08 -22.61
CA ARG A 232 -4.61 -15.78 -23.79
C ARG A 232 -5.68 -15.88 -24.87
N GLY A 233 -5.31 -15.60 -26.12
CA GLY A 233 -6.21 -15.60 -27.26
C GLY A 233 -7.14 -14.39 -27.39
N GLY A 234 -6.85 -13.29 -26.67
CA GLY A 234 -7.66 -12.06 -26.73
C GLY A 234 -8.97 -12.13 -25.96
N LYS A 235 -9.19 -13.18 -25.15
CA LYS A 235 -10.39 -13.33 -24.33
C LYS A 235 -10.41 -12.27 -23.24
N LYS A 236 -11.45 -11.44 -23.20
CA LYS A 236 -11.68 -10.46 -22.13
C LYS A 236 -12.46 -11.12 -20.99
N VAL A 237 -11.91 -11.04 -19.79
CA VAL A 237 -12.52 -11.58 -18.56
C VAL A 237 -12.88 -10.41 -17.64
N PRO A 238 -14.12 -10.34 -17.12
CA PRO A 238 -14.53 -9.29 -16.19
C PRO A 238 -13.67 -9.28 -14.93
N VAL A 239 -13.50 -8.09 -14.33
CA VAL A 239 -12.80 -7.89 -13.06
C VAL A 239 -13.81 -7.50 -12.00
N GLY A 240 -13.92 -8.30 -10.94
CA GLY A 240 -14.70 -7.95 -9.76
C GLY A 240 -13.89 -7.11 -8.78
N THR A 241 -14.59 -6.34 -7.94
CA THR A 241 -13.98 -5.67 -6.78
C THR A 241 -14.73 -6.08 -5.52
N MET A 242 -13.99 -6.30 -4.43
CA MET A 242 -14.57 -6.43 -3.10
C MET A 242 -14.00 -5.37 -2.17
N ILE A 243 -14.88 -4.60 -1.55
CA ILE A 243 -14.57 -3.61 -0.52
C ILE A 243 -14.94 -4.21 0.82
N PHE A 244 -13.96 -4.42 1.69
CA PHE A 244 -14.21 -4.74 3.09
C PHE A 244 -14.42 -3.44 3.85
N ASP A 245 -15.68 -3.15 4.17
CA ASP A 245 -16.11 -1.89 4.76
C ASP A 245 -16.22 -2.00 6.29
N PRO A 246 -15.24 -1.50 7.06
CA PRO A 246 -15.24 -1.60 8.52
C PRO A 246 -16.15 -0.58 9.20
N ASP A 247 -16.55 0.49 8.50
CA ASP A 247 -17.33 1.59 9.06
C ASP A 247 -18.77 1.60 8.55
N GLY A 248 -19.04 0.94 7.41
CA GLY A 248 -20.34 0.88 6.78
C GLY A 248 -20.70 2.16 6.02
N GLU A 249 -19.70 2.86 5.47
CA GLU A 249 -19.87 4.17 4.84
C GLU A 249 -19.87 4.14 3.29
N TYR A 250 -19.62 2.97 2.67
CA TYR A 250 -19.49 2.91 1.20
C TYR A 250 -20.80 2.72 0.47
N PHE A 251 -21.78 2.05 1.03
CA PHE A 251 -22.93 1.55 0.28
C PHE A 251 -24.18 2.42 0.36
N TRP A 252 -24.68 2.78 1.54
CA TRP A 252 -25.86 3.61 1.75
C TRP A 252 -25.49 5.04 2.17
N PRO A 253 -26.45 5.97 2.16
CA PRO A 253 -26.26 7.26 2.79
C PRO A 253 -25.96 7.14 4.27
N ASP A 254 -25.09 8.00 4.77
CA ASP A 254 -24.81 8.08 6.20
C ASP A 254 -25.87 8.93 6.95
N ASP A 255 -25.65 9.11 8.26
CA ASP A 255 -26.51 9.90 9.17
C ASP A 255 -26.59 11.40 8.81
N LYS A 256 -25.69 11.88 7.95
CA LYS A 256 -25.67 13.26 7.42
C LYS A 256 -26.27 13.36 6.03
N GLY A 257 -26.81 12.28 5.51
CA GLY A 257 -27.40 12.20 4.17
C GLY A 257 -26.36 12.25 3.05
N ARG A 258 -25.07 11.95 3.34
CA ARG A 258 -24.04 11.89 2.30
C ARG A 258 -24.19 10.60 1.49
N PRO A 259 -24.14 10.66 0.15
CA PRO A 259 -24.46 9.52 -0.71
C PRO A 259 -23.45 8.38 -0.58
N GLY A 260 -23.96 7.15 -0.75
CA GLY A 260 -23.17 5.94 -0.93
C GLY A 260 -23.03 5.54 -2.41
N LEU A 261 -22.36 4.42 -2.67
CA LEU A 261 -22.20 3.89 -4.04
C LEU A 261 -23.53 3.39 -4.64
N CYS A 262 -24.50 3.02 -3.82
CA CYS A 262 -25.85 2.67 -4.27
C CYS A 262 -26.64 3.88 -4.84
N ASP A 263 -26.20 5.10 -4.52
CA ASP A 263 -26.83 6.32 -5.02
C ASP A 263 -26.33 6.74 -6.41
N VAL A 264 -25.31 6.10 -6.94
CA VAL A 264 -24.77 6.39 -8.27
C VAL A 264 -25.59 5.65 -9.32
N PRO A 265 -26.35 6.36 -10.21
CA PRO A 265 -27.24 5.69 -11.16
C PRO A 265 -26.54 4.69 -12.08
N ALA A 266 -25.32 5.00 -12.53
CA ALA A 266 -24.53 4.12 -13.39
C ALA A 266 -24.14 2.80 -12.70
N LEU A 267 -24.17 2.75 -11.36
CA LEU A 267 -23.80 1.58 -10.58
C LEU A 267 -24.97 0.70 -10.14
N GLU A 268 -26.21 1.02 -10.52
CA GLU A 268 -27.41 0.30 -10.07
C GLU A 268 -27.35 -1.22 -10.33
N SER A 269 -26.81 -1.62 -11.48
CA SER A 269 -26.59 -3.04 -11.82
C SER A 269 -25.16 -3.53 -11.56
N GLN A 270 -24.32 -2.73 -10.94
CA GLN A 270 -22.92 -3.08 -10.65
C GLN A 270 -22.66 -3.34 -9.17
N VAL A 271 -23.37 -2.63 -8.28
CA VAL A 271 -23.17 -2.75 -6.83
C VAL A 271 -23.92 -3.94 -6.26
N VAL A 272 -23.21 -4.71 -5.42
CA VAL A 272 -23.76 -5.85 -4.64
C VAL A 272 -23.31 -5.68 -3.20
N VAL A 273 -24.25 -5.66 -2.26
CA VAL A 273 -23.99 -5.46 -0.84
C VAL A 273 -24.21 -6.76 -0.06
N PHE A 274 -23.27 -7.09 0.81
CA PHE A 274 -23.39 -8.15 1.80
C PHE A 274 -23.34 -7.50 3.19
N THR A 275 -24.47 -7.53 3.91
CA THR A 275 -24.59 -6.89 5.22
C THR A 275 -25.59 -7.63 6.10
N SER A 276 -25.38 -7.54 7.42
CA SER A 276 -26.37 -7.95 8.42
C SER A 276 -27.21 -6.78 8.94
N ARG A 277 -26.97 -5.56 8.46
CA ARG A 277 -27.79 -4.39 8.80
C ARG A 277 -29.14 -4.43 8.08
N PRO A 278 -30.24 -4.04 8.73
CA PRO A 278 -31.51 -3.82 8.04
C PRO A 278 -31.37 -2.62 7.06
N ALA A 279 -31.83 -2.81 5.85
CA ALA A 279 -31.81 -1.72 4.87
C ALA A 279 -32.80 -0.61 5.27
N PRO A 280 -32.44 0.68 5.06
CA PRO A 280 -33.29 1.79 5.45
C PRO A 280 -34.55 1.93 4.58
N SER A 281 -34.58 1.36 3.38
CA SER A 281 -35.73 1.35 2.50
C SER A 281 -35.74 0.15 1.55
N PRO A 282 -36.89 -0.15 0.91
CA PRO A 282 -36.97 -1.20 -0.12
C PRO A 282 -36.03 -0.95 -1.31
N PHE A 283 -35.79 0.31 -1.66
CA PHE A 283 -34.81 0.70 -2.67
C PHE A 283 -33.40 0.20 -2.31
N TYR A 284 -32.89 0.52 -1.11
CA TYR A 284 -31.57 0.08 -0.68
C TYR A 284 -31.50 -1.43 -0.41
N GLN A 285 -32.61 -2.05 0.01
CA GLN A 285 -32.71 -3.50 0.15
C GLN A 285 -32.48 -4.23 -1.18
N SER A 286 -32.76 -3.59 -2.31
CA SER A 286 -32.54 -4.17 -3.64
C SER A 286 -31.08 -4.45 -3.96
N PHE A 287 -30.13 -3.75 -3.31
CA PHE A 287 -28.70 -3.97 -3.49
C PHE A 287 -28.13 -5.07 -2.60
N VAL A 288 -28.90 -5.57 -1.61
CA VAL A 288 -28.44 -6.58 -0.65
C VAL A 288 -28.62 -7.98 -1.23
N ALA A 289 -27.52 -8.71 -1.40
CA ALA A 289 -27.51 -10.08 -1.88
C ALA A 289 -27.49 -11.13 -0.76
N GLY A 290 -26.93 -10.81 0.40
CA GLY A 290 -26.82 -11.75 1.52
C GLY A 290 -26.20 -11.16 2.78
N THR A 291 -26.08 -12.02 3.81
CA THR A 291 -25.44 -11.69 5.09
C THR A 291 -23.94 -11.86 5.03
N ILE A 292 -23.23 -11.54 6.13
CA ILE A 292 -21.75 -11.54 6.22
C ILE A 292 -21.15 -12.77 6.92
N LYS A 293 -21.95 -13.76 7.30
CA LYS A 293 -21.42 -15.01 7.89
C LYS A 293 -21.07 -16.05 6.82
N LEU A 294 -20.20 -16.98 7.19
CA LEU A 294 -19.71 -18.08 6.32
C LEU A 294 -20.27 -19.42 6.77
N ASP A 295 -20.52 -20.31 5.83
CA ASP A 295 -20.60 -21.74 6.16
C ASP A 295 -19.18 -22.34 6.20
N ILE A 296 -18.56 -22.31 7.40
CA ILE A 296 -17.16 -22.75 7.59
C ILE A 296 -16.96 -24.25 7.40
N ARG A 297 -18.04 -25.08 7.38
CA ARG A 297 -17.97 -26.51 7.07
C ARG A 297 -17.39 -26.77 5.68
N ARG A 298 -17.63 -25.83 4.75
CA ARG A 298 -17.20 -25.87 3.34
C ARG A 298 -15.78 -25.34 3.11
N LEU A 299 -15.08 -24.91 4.17
CA LEU A 299 -13.72 -24.43 4.12
C LEU A 299 -12.74 -25.49 4.62
N ARG A 300 -11.50 -25.43 4.14
CA ARG A 300 -10.45 -26.32 4.63
C ARG A 300 -10.12 -26.03 6.10
N PRO A 301 -10.09 -27.05 6.98
CA PRO A 301 -9.75 -26.86 8.40
C PRO A 301 -8.43 -26.11 8.60
N ALA A 302 -7.42 -26.47 7.79
CA ALA A 302 -6.11 -25.84 7.84
C ALA A 302 -6.16 -24.32 7.63
N ASP A 303 -6.98 -23.85 6.70
CA ASP A 303 -7.13 -22.41 6.42
C ASP A 303 -7.86 -21.70 7.56
N VAL A 304 -9.00 -22.25 8.00
CA VAL A 304 -9.80 -21.66 9.08
C VAL A 304 -8.96 -21.55 10.36
N ILE A 305 -8.28 -22.61 10.75
CA ILE A 305 -7.51 -22.67 12.00
C ILE A 305 -6.26 -21.77 11.92
N SER A 306 -5.52 -21.80 10.80
CA SER A 306 -4.30 -21.00 10.64
C SER A 306 -4.58 -19.49 10.60
N ILE A 307 -5.73 -19.09 10.07
CA ILE A 307 -6.12 -17.69 9.96
C ILE A 307 -6.82 -17.21 11.24
N ALA A 308 -7.65 -18.06 11.87
CA ALA A 308 -8.45 -17.67 13.04
C ALA A 308 -7.66 -17.67 14.36
N LEU A 309 -6.60 -18.44 14.46
CA LEU A 309 -5.80 -18.53 15.68
C LEU A 309 -4.44 -17.83 15.50
N PRO A 310 -3.94 -17.15 16.55
CA PRO A 310 -2.69 -16.41 16.46
C PRO A 310 -1.48 -17.32 16.26
N PRO A 311 -0.38 -16.82 15.64
CA PRO A 311 0.81 -17.62 15.32
C PRO A 311 1.40 -18.36 16.52
N GLU A 312 1.38 -17.78 17.72
CA GLU A 312 1.94 -18.37 18.95
C GLU A 312 1.20 -19.62 19.41
N ARG A 313 0.00 -19.87 18.89
CA ARG A 313 -0.81 -21.05 19.23
C ARG A 313 -0.75 -22.15 18.18
N GLN A 314 -0.15 -21.91 17.01
CA GLN A 314 -0.17 -22.85 15.89
C GLN A 314 0.56 -24.17 16.19
N ASP A 315 1.53 -24.17 17.11
CA ASP A 315 2.31 -25.34 17.50
C ASP A 315 1.68 -26.14 18.65
N GLN A 316 0.55 -25.67 19.21
CA GLN A 316 -0.17 -26.41 20.25
C GLN A 316 -0.78 -27.70 19.69
N GLN A 317 -0.73 -28.79 20.44
CA GLN A 317 -1.21 -30.11 20.00
C GLN A 317 -2.69 -30.09 19.59
N ASN A 318 -3.56 -29.45 20.37
CA ASN A 318 -4.98 -29.29 20.05
C ASN A 318 -5.20 -28.53 18.75
N VAL A 319 -4.40 -27.49 18.47
CA VAL A 319 -4.48 -26.68 17.23
C VAL A 319 -3.99 -27.50 16.02
N SER A 320 -2.90 -28.26 16.18
CA SER A 320 -2.40 -29.15 15.15
C SER A 320 -3.43 -30.23 14.78
N LYS A 321 -4.13 -30.81 15.77
CA LYS A 321 -5.20 -31.78 15.56
C LYS A 321 -6.39 -31.17 14.82
N LEU A 322 -6.85 -29.97 15.21
CA LEU A 322 -7.91 -29.24 14.51
C LEU A 322 -7.56 -28.96 13.04
N ARG A 323 -6.32 -28.54 12.80
CA ARG A 323 -5.83 -28.22 11.45
C ARG A 323 -5.71 -29.44 10.55
N GLY A 324 -5.44 -30.61 11.12
CA GLY A 324 -5.26 -31.87 10.40
C GLY A 324 -6.54 -32.69 10.16
N LEU A 325 -7.72 -32.17 10.50
CA LEU A 325 -8.97 -32.87 10.27
C LEU A 325 -9.26 -33.03 8.78
N ASP A 326 -9.87 -34.17 8.43
CA ASP A 326 -10.50 -34.32 7.12
C ASP A 326 -11.85 -33.59 7.05
N SER A 327 -12.39 -33.43 5.84
CA SER A 327 -13.61 -32.63 5.61
C SER A 327 -14.84 -33.19 6.35
N SER A 328 -14.95 -34.52 6.50
CA SER A 328 -16.10 -35.15 7.16
C SER A 328 -16.07 -34.91 8.68
N ARG A 329 -14.92 -35.14 9.32
CA ARG A 329 -14.75 -34.87 10.75
C ARG A 329 -14.85 -33.39 11.07
N TRP A 330 -14.34 -32.54 10.15
CA TRP A 330 -14.48 -31.08 10.27
C TRP A 330 -15.95 -30.65 10.29
N GLU A 331 -16.74 -31.14 9.34
CA GLU A 331 -18.17 -30.84 9.29
C GLU A 331 -18.90 -31.33 10.56
N GLN A 332 -18.61 -32.53 11.04
CA GLN A 332 -19.17 -33.05 12.28
C GLN A 332 -18.80 -32.20 13.47
N LEU A 333 -17.51 -31.81 13.59
CA LEU A 333 -17.04 -30.92 14.65
C LEU A 333 -17.74 -29.55 14.64
N VAL A 334 -17.84 -28.93 13.46
CA VAL A 334 -18.49 -27.62 13.34
C VAL A 334 -19.99 -27.73 13.70
N ASN A 335 -20.67 -28.79 13.27
CA ASN A 335 -22.08 -29.02 13.61
C ASN A 335 -22.25 -29.26 15.12
N LEU A 336 -21.43 -30.11 15.76
CA LEU A 336 -21.44 -30.34 17.21
C LEU A 336 -21.27 -29.02 17.99
N ILE A 337 -20.26 -28.23 17.62
CA ILE A 337 -20.00 -26.94 18.27
C ILE A 337 -21.10 -25.91 17.97
N TRP A 338 -21.71 -25.95 16.78
CA TRP A 338 -22.83 -25.06 16.46
C TRP A 338 -24.05 -25.33 17.32
N SER A 339 -24.38 -26.59 17.55
CA SER A 339 -25.53 -27.01 18.40
C SER A 339 -25.28 -26.75 19.87
N ASP A 340 -24.16 -27.23 20.41
CA ASP A 340 -23.96 -27.35 21.85
C ASP A 340 -22.94 -26.36 22.42
N ARG A 341 -22.17 -25.68 21.53
CA ARG A 341 -21.18 -24.67 21.92
C ARG A 341 -20.19 -25.19 22.98
N ASN A 342 -20.10 -24.50 24.13
CA ASN A 342 -19.27 -24.92 25.25
C ASN A 342 -19.85 -26.14 26.00
N GLY A 343 -21.07 -26.56 25.71
CA GLY A 343 -21.71 -27.75 26.24
C GLY A 343 -21.44 -29.01 25.43
N ALA A 344 -20.74 -28.92 24.29
CA ALA A 344 -20.42 -30.08 23.44
C ALA A 344 -19.72 -31.17 24.22
N ASP A 345 -20.12 -32.43 23.97
CA ASP A 345 -19.62 -33.59 24.66
C ASP A 345 -18.11 -33.78 24.42
N LEU A 346 -17.35 -34.00 25.50
CA LEU A 346 -15.89 -34.09 25.43
C LEU A 346 -15.42 -35.43 24.86
N ASP A 347 -16.16 -36.50 25.05
CA ASP A 347 -15.75 -37.82 24.53
C ASP A 347 -16.00 -37.90 23.04
N GLU A 348 -17.10 -37.32 22.54
CA GLU A 348 -17.34 -37.15 21.12
C GLU A 348 -16.26 -36.25 20.48
N LEU A 349 -15.89 -35.17 21.15
CA LEU A 349 -14.84 -34.27 20.68
C LEU A 349 -13.47 -34.96 20.65
N LYS A 350 -13.12 -35.75 21.65
CA LYS A 350 -11.89 -36.56 21.67
C LYS A 350 -11.87 -37.57 20.52
N ALA A 351 -12.98 -38.24 20.27
CA ALA A 351 -13.11 -39.18 19.15
C ALA A 351 -12.90 -38.49 17.80
N LEU A 352 -13.51 -37.32 17.57
CA LEU A 352 -13.34 -36.55 16.34
C LEU A 352 -11.89 -36.08 16.12
N LEU A 353 -11.22 -35.64 17.19
CA LEU A 353 -9.84 -35.15 17.14
C LEU A 353 -8.79 -36.28 17.18
N GLY A 354 -9.19 -37.52 17.45
CA GLY A 354 -8.26 -38.65 17.66
C GLY A 354 -7.36 -38.40 18.86
N LEU A 355 -7.94 -37.94 19.98
CA LEU A 355 -7.29 -37.76 21.26
C LEU A 355 -7.47 -39.06 22.10
N ALA A 356 -6.48 -39.36 22.94
CA ALA A 356 -6.54 -40.51 23.85
C ALA A 356 -7.37 -40.18 25.10
N ASP A 357 -7.80 -41.25 25.81
CA ASP A 357 -8.39 -41.08 27.13
C ASP A 357 -7.41 -40.36 28.08
N GLY A 358 -7.91 -39.35 28.80
CA GLY A 358 -7.09 -38.51 29.69
C GLY A 358 -6.56 -37.23 29.07
N GLN A 359 -6.76 -36.97 27.77
CA GLN A 359 -6.42 -35.69 27.10
C GLN A 359 -7.59 -34.69 27.17
N ASP A 360 -8.22 -34.56 28.35
CA ASP A 360 -9.36 -33.65 28.55
C ASP A 360 -8.98 -32.17 28.42
N ALA A 361 -7.77 -31.80 28.80
CA ALA A 361 -7.29 -30.42 28.70
C ALA A 361 -7.18 -29.98 27.25
N GLU A 362 -6.66 -30.81 26.35
CA GLU A 362 -6.57 -30.57 24.92
C GLU A 362 -7.95 -30.50 24.27
N ALA A 363 -8.87 -31.38 24.66
CA ALA A 363 -10.25 -31.37 24.18
C ALA A 363 -10.98 -30.10 24.61
N LEU A 364 -10.84 -29.68 25.87
CA LEU A 364 -11.40 -28.42 26.38
C LEU A 364 -10.83 -27.19 25.65
N ALA A 365 -9.53 -27.16 25.41
CA ALA A 365 -8.89 -26.09 24.67
C ALA A 365 -9.37 -26.01 23.21
N ALA A 366 -9.49 -27.18 22.54
CA ALA A 366 -10.04 -27.28 21.18
C ALA A 366 -11.50 -26.79 21.13
N ARG A 367 -12.33 -27.25 22.11
CA ARG A 367 -13.73 -26.80 22.25
C ARG A 367 -13.83 -25.29 22.40
N GLY A 368 -13.04 -24.69 23.29
CA GLY A 368 -13.02 -23.25 23.50
C GLY A 368 -12.62 -22.47 22.25
N ASN A 369 -11.59 -22.91 21.55
CA ASN A 369 -11.16 -22.30 20.29
C ASN A 369 -12.26 -22.39 19.21
N MET A 370 -12.84 -23.57 19.03
CA MET A 370 -13.88 -23.79 18.02
C MET A 370 -15.18 -23.06 18.35
N THR A 371 -15.59 -23.01 19.63
CA THR A 371 -16.78 -22.25 20.05
C THR A 371 -16.65 -20.78 19.67
N LYS A 372 -15.47 -20.18 19.88
CA LYS A 372 -15.21 -18.79 19.51
C LYS A 372 -15.30 -18.61 17.97
N ILE A 373 -14.65 -19.46 17.20
CA ILE A 373 -14.65 -19.39 15.72
C ILE A 373 -16.06 -19.56 15.18
N VAL A 374 -16.77 -20.59 15.59
CA VAL A 374 -18.12 -20.92 15.12
C VAL A 374 -19.10 -19.81 15.47
N SER A 375 -19.10 -19.33 16.72
CA SER A 375 -20.04 -18.27 17.14
C SER A 375 -19.86 -16.96 16.37
N GLN A 376 -18.63 -16.62 16.03
CA GLN A 376 -18.31 -15.38 15.31
C GLN A 376 -18.55 -15.45 13.82
N LEU A 377 -18.20 -16.56 13.18
CA LEU A 377 -18.09 -16.64 11.72
C LEU A 377 -19.13 -17.55 11.06
N HIS A 378 -19.62 -18.58 11.78
CA HIS A 378 -20.43 -19.62 11.15
C HIS A 378 -21.93 -19.30 11.09
N ASP A 379 -22.53 -19.65 9.96
CA ASP A 379 -23.96 -19.78 9.75
C ASP A 379 -24.18 -20.88 8.71
N PRO A 380 -24.85 -21.99 9.07
CA PRO A 380 -25.06 -23.11 8.16
C PRO A 380 -25.94 -22.77 6.96
N ALA A 381 -26.76 -21.71 7.03
CA ALA A 381 -27.62 -21.22 5.96
C ALA A 381 -26.91 -20.20 5.04
N SER A 382 -25.67 -19.79 5.38
CA SER A 382 -24.98 -18.76 4.62
C SER A 382 -24.59 -19.21 3.21
N ARG A 383 -24.85 -18.31 2.26
CA ARG A 383 -24.42 -18.43 0.86
C ARG A 383 -23.41 -17.35 0.47
N LEU A 384 -22.81 -16.66 1.46
CA LEU A 384 -21.92 -15.51 1.21
C LEU A 384 -20.86 -15.82 0.15
N LEU A 385 -20.10 -16.87 0.34
CA LEU A 385 -18.99 -17.22 -0.59
C LEU A 385 -19.48 -17.51 -2.00
N ASP A 386 -20.57 -18.26 -2.15
CA ASP A 386 -21.08 -18.63 -3.47
C ASP A 386 -21.57 -17.39 -4.22
N LEU A 387 -22.36 -16.53 -3.54
CA LEU A 387 -22.91 -15.32 -4.12
C LEU A 387 -21.80 -14.29 -4.42
N LEU A 388 -20.83 -14.13 -3.51
CA LEU A 388 -19.70 -13.23 -3.70
C LEU A 388 -18.82 -13.67 -4.87
N ILE A 389 -18.45 -14.94 -4.93
CA ILE A 389 -17.64 -15.50 -6.03
C ILE A 389 -18.37 -15.34 -7.36
N GLN A 390 -19.69 -15.59 -7.40
CA GLN A 390 -20.48 -15.40 -8.60
C GLN A 390 -20.47 -13.92 -9.03
N ALA A 391 -20.73 -12.99 -8.11
CA ALA A 391 -20.71 -11.57 -8.40
C ALA A 391 -19.34 -11.09 -8.90
N LEU A 392 -18.24 -11.58 -8.30
CA LEU A 392 -16.88 -11.25 -8.73
C LEU A 392 -16.56 -11.80 -10.14
N ARG A 393 -17.03 -13.01 -10.47
CA ARG A 393 -16.91 -13.58 -11.83
C ARG A 393 -17.66 -12.76 -12.87
N ASP A 394 -18.81 -12.21 -12.48
CA ASP A 394 -19.63 -11.35 -13.33
C ASP A 394 -19.13 -9.89 -13.34
N GLY A 395 -17.96 -9.63 -12.73
CA GLY A 395 -17.30 -8.33 -12.74
C GLY A 395 -18.06 -7.27 -11.95
N LYS A 396 -18.60 -7.59 -10.79
CA LYS A 396 -19.38 -6.68 -9.96
C LYS A 396 -18.56 -6.01 -8.87
N LEU A 397 -19.07 -4.86 -8.41
CA LEU A 397 -18.54 -4.12 -7.26
C LEU A 397 -19.26 -4.61 -6.00
N CYS A 398 -18.59 -5.49 -5.25
CA CYS A 398 -19.11 -6.10 -4.04
C CYS A 398 -18.66 -5.32 -2.81
N ILE A 399 -19.58 -4.99 -1.92
CA ILE A 399 -19.29 -4.35 -0.64
C ILE A 399 -19.65 -5.35 0.46
N VAL A 400 -18.64 -5.74 1.25
CA VAL A 400 -18.78 -6.65 2.39
C VAL A 400 -18.71 -5.81 3.66
N ASP A 401 -19.85 -5.56 4.27
CA ASP A 401 -19.99 -4.75 5.48
C ASP A 401 -19.49 -5.52 6.71
N VAL A 402 -18.21 -5.38 7.01
CA VAL A 402 -17.59 -6.02 8.18
C VAL A 402 -17.71 -5.20 9.47
N SER A 403 -18.38 -4.05 9.46
CA SER A 403 -18.53 -3.14 10.59
C SER A 403 -19.27 -3.75 11.80
N GLN A 404 -20.12 -4.75 11.54
CA GLN A 404 -20.86 -5.45 12.60
C GLN A 404 -20.04 -6.57 13.25
N LEU A 405 -18.88 -6.89 12.73
CA LEU A 405 -17.98 -7.89 13.31
C LEU A 405 -17.03 -7.25 14.31
N ARG A 406 -17.02 -7.76 15.55
CA ARG A 406 -16.20 -7.21 16.63
C ARG A 406 -14.82 -7.88 16.68
N GLY A 407 -13.82 -7.08 17.08
CA GLY A 407 -12.44 -7.55 17.26
C GLY A 407 -11.81 -8.08 15.99
N GLY A 408 -11.05 -9.18 16.09
CA GLY A 408 -10.35 -9.78 14.94
C GLY A 408 -11.25 -10.53 13.95
N ALA A 409 -12.56 -10.66 14.21
CA ALA A 409 -13.45 -11.47 13.36
C ALA A 409 -13.59 -10.90 11.94
N SER A 410 -13.55 -9.58 11.77
CA SER A 410 -13.56 -8.92 10.47
C SER A 410 -12.33 -9.29 9.63
N MET A 411 -11.15 -9.27 10.24
CA MET A 411 -9.89 -9.63 9.60
C MET A 411 -9.84 -11.12 9.23
N ILE A 412 -10.38 -12.00 10.12
CA ILE A 412 -10.45 -13.43 9.85
C ILE A 412 -11.41 -13.71 8.69
N LEU A 413 -12.60 -13.14 8.69
CA LEU A 413 -13.58 -13.29 7.61
C LEU A 413 -12.97 -12.88 6.25
N SER A 414 -12.42 -11.66 6.20
CA SER A 414 -11.83 -11.12 4.99
C SER A 414 -10.62 -11.96 4.54
N GLY A 415 -9.77 -12.40 5.49
CA GLY A 415 -8.63 -13.28 5.20
C GLY A 415 -9.03 -14.63 4.61
N LEU A 416 -10.12 -15.25 5.10
CA LEU A 416 -10.66 -16.49 4.55
C LEU A 416 -11.19 -16.32 3.12
N ILE A 417 -11.86 -15.19 2.84
CA ILE A 417 -12.33 -14.86 1.49
C ILE A 417 -11.14 -14.65 0.55
N LEU A 418 -10.14 -13.86 0.95
CA LEU A 418 -8.93 -13.61 0.18
C LEU A 418 -8.20 -14.92 -0.14
N ARG A 419 -7.97 -15.77 0.87
CA ARG A 419 -7.32 -17.07 0.70
C ARG A 419 -8.06 -17.92 -0.33
N ARG A 420 -9.38 -18.01 -0.25
CA ARG A 420 -10.19 -18.84 -1.16
C ARG A 420 -10.05 -18.40 -2.62
N ILE A 421 -10.07 -17.09 -2.88
CA ILE A 421 -9.95 -16.54 -4.24
C ILE A 421 -8.50 -16.69 -4.75
N PHE A 422 -7.52 -16.45 -3.88
CA PHE A 422 -6.10 -16.57 -4.22
C PHE A 422 -5.76 -18.00 -4.66
N ASP A 423 -6.10 -18.99 -3.83
CA ASP A 423 -5.85 -20.42 -4.12
C ASP A 423 -6.54 -20.84 -5.42
N TRP A 424 -7.79 -20.41 -5.63
CA TRP A 424 -8.50 -20.66 -6.88
C TRP A 424 -7.75 -20.10 -8.09
N ASN A 425 -7.37 -18.84 -8.05
CA ASN A 425 -6.66 -18.21 -9.17
C ASN A 425 -5.27 -18.81 -9.40
N GLN A 426 -4.58 -19.21 -8.35
CA GLN A 426 -3.31 -19.93 -8.43
C GLN A 426 -3.48 -21.29 -9.13
N GLU A 427 -4.50 -22.06 -8.77
CA GLU A 427 -4.82 -23.34 -9.44
C GLU A 427 -5.19 -23.16 -10.91
N GLN A 428 -5.88 -22.06 -11.25
CA GLN A 428 -6.30 -21.76 -12.62
C GLN A 428 -5.18 -21.23 -13.50
N PHE A 429 -4.07 -20.75 -12.92
CA PHE A 429 -3.04 -19.98 -13.62
C PHE A 429 -2.40 -20.71 -14.79
N THR A 430 -2.17 -22.01 -14.65
CA THR A 430 -1.53 -22.84 -15.70
C THR A 430 -2.51 -23.62 -16.58
N ARG A 431 -3.82 -23.56 -16.29
CA ARG A 431 -4.84 -24.32 -17.03
C ARG A 431 -5.11 -23.68 -18.39
N ALA A 432 -5.28 -24.51 -19.42
CA ALA A 432 -5.62 -24.04 -20.78
C ALA A 432 -6.98 -23.31 -20.78
N ASP A 433 -7.98 -23.89 -20.09
CA ASP A 433 -9.33 -23.34 -19.94
C ASP A 433 -9.48 -22.62 -18.60
N SER A 434 -8.61 -21.63 -18.36
CA SER A 434 -8.58 -20.89 -17.10
C SER A 434 -9.93 -20.24 -16.79
N ALA A 435 -10.46 -20.54 -15.60
CA ALA A 435 -11.64 -19.93 -15.00
C ALA A 435 -11.23 -19.00 -13.83
N SER A 436 -10.12 -18.26 -13.98
CA SER A 436 -9.65 -17.30 -12.98
C SER A 436 -10.69 -16.22 -12.72
N ILE A 437 -10.64 -15.65 -11.52
CA ILE A 437 -11.53 -14.58 -11.04
C ILE A 437 -10.67 -13.34 -10.79
N PRO A 438 -10.40 -12.51 -11.82
CA PRO A 438 -9.66 -11.28 -11.63
C PRO A 438 -10.39 -10.39 -10.62
N THR A 439 -9.68 -9.97 -9.57
CA THR A 439 -10.34 -9.33 -8.44
C THR A 439 -9.47 -8.21 -7.86
N ILE A 440 -10.10 -7.08 -7.51
CA ILE A 440 -9.48 -6.02 -6.71
C ILE A 440 -10.01 -6.14 -5.28
N ALA A 441 -9.11 -6.26 -4.30
CA ALA A 441 -9.46 -6.21 -2.89
C ALA A 441 -9.16 -4.82 -2.32
N VAL A 442 -10.15 -4.19 -1.68
CA VAL A 442 -9.99 -2.93 -0.97
C VAL A 442 -9.96 -3.23 0.52
N VAL A 443 -8.86 -2.86 1.16
CA VAL A 443 -8.61 -3.14 2.58
C VAL A 443 -8.33 -1.85 3.31
N GLU A 444 -9.23 -1.48 4.20
CA GLU A 444 -9.03 -0.36 5.13
C GLU A 444 -8.24 -0.78 6.37
N GLU A 445 -7.63 0.20 7.04
CA GLU A 445 -6.75 -0.01 8.20
C GLU A 445 -5.68 -1.10 7.92
N ALA A 446 -5.09 -1.03 6.71
CA ALA A 446 -4.18 -2.04 6.17
C ALA A 446 -2.97 -2.33 7.07
N GLN A 447 -2.54 -1.38 7.91
CA GLN A 447 -1.48 -1.59 8.89
C GLN A 447 -1.81 -2.69 9.91
N SER A 448 -3.10 -2.95 10.17
CA SER A 448 -3.52 -3.98 11.13
C SER A 448 -3.33 -5.40 10.58
N VAL A 449 -3.31 -5.58 9.26
CA VAL A 449 -3.24 -6.88 8.58
C VAL A 449 -1.96 -7.10 7.78
N LEU A 450 -1.18 -6.05 7.47
CA LEU A 450 0.07 -6.16 6.72
C LEU A 450 1.30 -6.24 7.63
N ASN A 451 1.12 -6.55 8.90
CA ASN A 451 2.19 -6.82 9.86
C ASN A 451 2.29 -8.33 10.08
N GLU A 452 3.44 -8.93 9.83
CA GLU A 452 3.67 -10.38 9.96
C GLU A 452 3.37 -10.95 11.36
N LYS A 453 3.33 -10.09 12.37
CA LYS A 453 2.97 -10.46 13.76
C LYS A 453 1.45 -10.48 14.00
N ALA A 454 0.65 -9.94 13.08
CA ALA A 454 -0.79 -9.94 13.25
C ALA A 454 -1.38 -11.32 12.93
N SER A 455 -2.38 -11.73 13.73
CA SER A 455 -3.22 -12.87 13.37
C SER A 455 -3.92 -12.58 12.03
N ALA A 456 -4.11 -13.58 11.22
CA ALA A 456 -4.71 -13.49 9.89
C ALA A 456 -3.91 -12.67 8.84
N ALA A 457 -2.67 -12.25 9.10
CA ALA A 457 -1.86 -11.45 8.16
C ALA A 457 -1.51 -12.16 6.85
N THR A 458 -1.25 -13.47 6.92
CA THR A 458 -0.72 -14.26 5.79
C THR A 458 -1.51 -14.09 4.49
N PRO A 459 -2.85 -14.23 4.44
CA PRO A 459 -3.59 -14.07 3.19
C PRO A 459 -3.47 -12.68 2.57
N TYR A 460 -3.39 -11.64 3.39
CA TYR A 460 -3.24 -10.26 2.91
C TYR A 460 -1.84 -10.01 2.35
N ILE A 461 -0.81 -10.50 3.03
CA ILE A 461 0.57 -10.36 2.61
C ILE A 461 0.81 -11.11 1.29
N GLU A 462 0.32 -12.34 1.17
CA GLU A 462 0.39 -13.13 -0.08
C GLU A 462 -0.37 -12.44 -1.22
N TRP A 463 -1.57 -11.92 -0.97
CA TRP A 463 -2.34 -11.17 -1.95
C TRP A 463 -1.57 -9.97 -2.49
N VAL A 464 -0.93 -9.19 -1.61
CA VAL A 464 -0.13 -8.03 -2.01
C VAL A 464 1.16 -8.45 -2.71
N LYS A 465 1.91 -9.41 -2.17
CA LYS A 465 3.22 -9.81 -2.71
C LYS A 465 3.09 -10.55 -4.05
N GLU A 466 2.13 -11.46 -4.18
CA GLU A 466 2.05 -12.40 -5.31
C GLU A 466 0.82 -12.22 -6.22
N GLY A 467 -0.23 -11.57 -5.72
CA GLY A 467 -1.53 -11.50 -6.41
C GLY A 467 -1.47 -10.98 -7.85
N ARG A 468 -0.53 -10.08 -8.15
CA ARG A 468 -0.38 -9.54 -9.51
C ARG A 468 -0.22 -10.61 -10.60
N LYS A 469 0.44 -11.72 -10.30
CA LYS A 469 0.61 -12.85 -11.23
C LYS A 469 -0.73 -13.49 -11.61
N TYR A 470 -1.70 -13.38 -10.71
CA TYR A 470 -3.00 -14.07 -10.79
C TYR A 470 -4.15 -13.09 -11.07
N ASP A 471 -3.85 -11.87 -11.56
CA ASP A 471 -4.80 -10.77 -11.78
C ASP A 471 -5.55 -10.34 -10.52
N LEU A 472 -4.88 -10.38 -9.39
CA LEU A 472 -5.38 -9.90 -8.12
C LEU A 472 -4.77 -8.53 -7.81
N GLY A 473 -5.61 -7.50 -7.80
CA GLY A 473 -5.26 -6.13 -7.42
C GLY A 473 -5.56 -5.85 -5.96
N ALA A 474 -4.93 -4.81 -5.40
CA ALA A 474 -5.18 -4.36 -4.05
C ALA A 474 -5.26 -2.83 -3.98
N VAL A 475 -6.22 -2.31 -3.22
CA VAL A 475 -6.23 -0.91 -2.75
C VAL A 475 -6.12 -0.94 -1.24
N LEU A 476 -5.00 -0.45 -0.74
CA LEU A 476 -4.59 -0.54 0.66
C LEU A 476 -4.65 0.85 1.29
N ILE A 477 -5.49 1.00 2.29
CA ILE A 477 -5.80 2.28 2.91
C ILE A 477 -5.28 2.27 4.34
N THR A 478 -4.49 3.28 4.71
CA THR A 478 -3.94 3.38 6.07
C THR A 478 -3.73 4.83 6.50
N GLN A 479 -3.80 5.03 7.80
CA GLN A 479 -3.40 6.28 8.46
C GLN A 479 -1.96 6.24 8.96
N GLN A 480 -1.35 5.04 9.01
CA GLN A 480 -0.03 4.78 9.59
C GLN A 480 0.85 3.99 8.62
N PRO A 481 1.32 4.60 7.52
CA PRO A 481 2.19 3.90 6.57
C PRO A 481 3.49 3.39 7.21
N GLY A 482 3.96 4.02 8.30
CA GLY A 482 5.13 3.58 9.04
C GLY A 482 4.99 2.24 9.75
N SER A 483 3.77 1.76 9.94
CA SER A 483 3.49 0.43 10.52
C SER A 483 3.48 -0.69 9.49
N ILE A 484 3.54 -0.37 8.19
CA ILE A 484 3.63 -1.35 7.10
C ILE A 484 5.11 -1.56 6.74
N PRO A 485 5.58 -2.80 6.61
CA PRO A 485 6.94 -3.09 6.16
C PRO A 485 7.28 -2.40 4.83
N VAL A 486 8.49 -1.83 4.75
CA VAL A 486 8.95 -1.08 3.55
C VAL A 486 8.96 -1.97 2.30
N GLU A 487 9.24 -3.26 2.47
CA GLU A 487 9.23 -4.26 1.40
C GLU A 487 7.84 -4.44 0.76
N ILE A 488 6.78 -4.24 1.53
CA ILE A 488 5.39 -4.26 1.04
C ILE A 488 5.06 -2.92 0.37
N LEU A 489 5.40 -1.80 1.03
CA LEU A 489 5.16 -0.46 0.50
C LEU A 489 5.84 -0.27 -0.86
N SER A 490 7.11 -0.68 -1.00
CA SER A 490 7.89 -0.52 -2.23
C SER A 490 7.31 -1.24 -3.45
N GLN A 491 6.35 -2.13 -3.26
CA GLN A 491 5.63 -2.80 -4.34
C GLN A 491 4.44 -2.00 -4.88
N GLY A 492 4.15 -0.82 -4.33
CA GLY A 492 3.05 0.03 -4.75
C GLY A 492 3.21 0.58 -6.16
N ASP A 493 2.21 0.34 -6.99
CA ASP A 493 2.14 0.86 -8.37
C ASP A 493 1.51 2.25 -8.43
N ASN A 494 0.52 2.53 -7.54
CA ASN A 494 -0.19 3.80 -7.45
C ASN A 494 -0.19 4.30 -6.00
N TRP A 495 0.07 5.58 -5.80
CA TRP A 495 0.16 6.19 -4.48
C TRP A 495 -0.67 7.48 -4.43
N PHE A 496 -1.57 7.54 -3.45
CA PHE A 496 -2.36 8.72 -3.11
C PHE A 496 -2.02 9.10 -1.68
N ILE A 497 -1.35 10.22 -1.48
CA ILE A 497 -0.88 10.65 -0.17
C ILE A 497 -1.51 11.98 0.18
N PHE A 498 -2.28 12.00 1.25
CA PHE A 498 -2.87 13.19 1.86
C PHE A 498 -2.13 13.55 3.14
N HIS A 499 -2.63 14.52 3.86
CA HIS A 499 -2.04 14.94 5.13
C HIS A 499 -1.85 13.77 6.10
N LEU A 500 -0.64 13.67 6.66
CA LEU A 500 -0.22 12.75 7.71
C LEU A 500 0.41 13.53 8.86
N LEU A 501 0.24 13.05 10.10
CA LEU A 501 0.75 13.75 11.29
C LEU A 501 2.18 13.38 11.69
N SER A 502 2.63 12.20 11.30
CA SER A 502 3.89 11.64 11.78
C SER A 502 5.01 11.83 10.77
N ALA A 503 6.07 12.51 11.17
CA ALA A 503 7.28 12.61 10.36
C ALA A 503 7.92 11.24 10.09
N SER A 504 7.80 10.30 11.02
CA SER A 504 8.32 8.92 10.82
C SER A 504 7.54 8.17 9.74
N ASP A 505 6.22 8.39 9.63
CA ASP A 505 5.40 7.83 8.56
C ASP A 505 5.84 8.34 7.18
N LEU A 506 6.09 9.65 7.08
CA LEU A 506 6.60 10.26 5.84
C LEU A 506 7.98 9.76 5.46
N GLN A 507 8.87 9.54 6.45
CA GLN A 507 10.18 8.95 6.17
C GLN A 507 10.08 7.52 5.63
N ASN A 508 9.14 6.70 6.11
CA ASN A 508 8.91 5.36 5.57
C ASN A 508 8.32 5.42 4.15
N VAL A 509 7.43 6.36 3.86
CA VAL A 509 6.95 6.64 2.50
C VAL A 509 8.13 6.94 1.57
N ARG A 510 9.03 7.84 1.97
CA ARG A 510 10.24 8.19 1.20
C ARG A 510 11.17 7.00 0.97
N ARG A 511 11.40 6.18 2.00
CA ARG A 511 12.24 4.98 1.89
C ARG A 511 11.66 3.95 0.91
N ALA A 512 10.33 3.85 0.88
CA ALA A 512 9.64 2.91 0.00
C ALA A 512 9.53 3.41 -1.44
N ASN A 513 9.47 4.75 -1.65
CA ASN A 513 9.34 5.33 -2.97
C ASN A 513 10.12 6.66 -3.07
N ALA A 514 11.27 6.61 -3.74
CA ALA A 514 12.20 7.73 -3.91
C ALA A 514 11.64 8.91 -4.74
N HIS A 515 10.48 8.77 -5.38
CA HIS A 515 9.82 9.88 -6.09
C HIS A 515 9.25 10.94 -5.12
N PHE A 516 9.00 10.56 -3.85
CA PHE A 516 8.56 11.48 -2.80
C PHE A 516 9.76 12.08 -2.07
N SER A 517 10.11 13.30 -2.44
CA SER A 517 11.20 14.08 -1.82
C SER A 517 10.79 14.75 -0.51
N ASP A 518 11.76 15.15 0.30
CA ASP A 518 11.53 15.75 1.62
C ASP A 518 10.70 17.04 1.54
N ASP A 519 10.92 17.89 0.51
CA ASP A 519 10.15 19.10 0.29
C ASP A 519 8.66 18.81 0.09
N LEU A 520 8.35 17.81 -0.74
CA LEU A 520 6.99 17.39 -1.02
C LEU A 520 6.30 16.80 0.22
N LEU A 521 7.02 15.96 0.95
CA LEU A 521 6.50 15.34 2.17
C LEU A 521 6.35 16.36 3.29
N SER A 522 7.24 17.37 3.35
CA SER A 522 7.13 18.49 4.30
C SER A 522 5.86 19.32 4.06
N SER A 523 5.48 19.57 2.81
CA SER A 523 4.21 20.26 2.53
C SER A 523 3.00 19.44 2.99
N LEU A 524 3.02 18.14 2.77
CA LEU A 524 1.95 17.23 3.26
C LEU A 524 1.84 17.19 4.79
N LEU A 525 2.95 17.42 5.51
CA LEU A 525 2.97 17.48 6.97
C LEU A 525 2.44 18.81 7.51
N ASN A 526 2.86 19.92 6.88
CA ASN A 526 2.66 21.26 7.40
C ASN A 526 1.41 21.97 6.86
N GLU A 527 0.81 21.46 5.76
CA GLU A 527 -0.39 22.01 5.14
C GLU A 527 -1.59 21.07 5.30
N PRO A 528 -2.32 21.11 6.44
CA PRO A 528 -3.43 20.19 6.73
C PRO A 528 -4.71 20.56 5.96
N LEU A 529 -4.61 20.67 4.63
CA LEU A 529 -5.73 21.03 3.75
C LEU A 529 -6.56 19.78 3.40
N VAL A 530 -7.80 19.72 3.87
CA VAL A 530 -8.69 18.57 3.67
C VAL A 530 -8.91 18.30 2.18
N GLY A 531 -8.71 17.04 1.76
CA GLY A 531 -8.87 16.64 0.36
C GLY A 531 -7.74 17.07 -0.57
N GLN A 532 -6.67 17.64 -0.04
CA GLN A 532 -5.47 17.96 -0.80
C GLN A 532 -4.37 16.93 -0.54
N GLY A 533 -3.68 16.54 -1.58
CA GLY A 533 -2.67 15.52 -1.50
C GLY A 533 -1.81 15.45 -2.76
N VAL A 534 -1.08 14.37 -2.87
CA VAL A 534 -0.19 14.10 -4.00
C VAL A 534 -0.50 12.72 -4.56
N PHE A 535 -0.61 12.65 -5.88
CA PHE A 535 -0.81 11.42 -6.64
C PHE A 535 0.46 11.05 -7.41
N TRP A 536 0.81 9.77 -7.40
CA TRP A 536 1.87 9.20 -8.24
C TRP A 536 1.47 7.81 -8.75
N SER A 537 1.85 7.50 -9.99
CA SER A 537 1.67 6.18 -10.59
C SER A 537 2.91 5.78 -11.37
N SER A 538 3.33 4.52 -11.22
CA SER A 538 4.41 3.92 -12.03
C SER A 538 3.92 3.45 -13.41
N VAL A 539 2.61 3.46 -13.65
CA VAL A 539 1.97 2.83 -14.81
C VAL A 539 1.46 3.90 -15.75
N LYS A 540 2.03 3.99 -16.94
CA LYS A 540 1.66 4.96 -18.00
C LYS A 540 1.46 6.39 -17.48
N GLY A 541 2.14 7.34 -18.03
CA GLY A 541 2.03 8.75 -17.68
C GLY A 541 3.32 9.31 -17.10
N ASN A 542 3.20 10.38 -16.37
CA ASN A 542 4.33 11.10 -15.83
C ASN A 542 4.87 10.40 -14.59
N ALA A 543 6.12 9.96 -14.62
CA ALA A 543 6.77 9.24 -13.51
C ALA A 543 7.20 10.21 -12.37
N TYR A 544 6.38 11.22 -12.06
CA TYR A 544 6.60 12.15 -10.97
C TYR A 544 5.30 12.45 -10.20
N PRO A 545 5.40 12.79 -8.92
CA PRO A 545 4.23 13.13 -8.11
C PRO A 545 3.54 14.41 -8.58
N VAL A 546 2.21 14.39 -8.68
CA VAL A 546 1.37 15.52 -9.07
C VAL A 546 0.51 15.92 -7.87
N PRO A 547 0.64 17.17 -7.38
CA PRO A 547 -0.22 17.65 -6.31
C PRO A 547 -1.62 17.94 -6.84
N LEU A 548 -2.63 17.58 -6.03
CA LEU A 548 -4.02 17.77 -6.40
C LEU A 548 -4.93 18.01 -5.20
N ARG A 549 -6.07 18.65 -5.46
CA ARG A 549 -7.25 18.65 -4.60
C ARG A 549 -8.30 17.73 -5.22
N ILE A 550 -8.70 16.69 -4.48
CA ILE A 550 -9.67 15.71 -4.99
C ILE A 550 -11.05 16.34 -5.20
N LEU A 551 -11.80 15.80 -6.17
CA LEU A 551 -13.20 16.12 -6.39
C LEU A 551 -14.05 15.67 -5.18
N SER A 552 -15.20 16.29 -4.99
CA SER A 552 -16.17 15.88 -3.98
C SER A 552 -17.17 14.92 -4.58
N PHE A 553 -17.21 13.68 -4.08
CA PHE A 553 -18.21 12.68 -4.47
C PHE A 553 -19.63 13.18 -4.20
N GLU A 554 -19.85 13.87 -3.09
CA GLU A 554 -21.13 14.45 -2.67
C GLU A 554 -21.62 15.58 -3.60
N LYS A 555 -20.70 16.28 -4.27
CA LYS A 555 -21.05 17.29 -5.29
C LYS A 555 -21.45 16.63 -6.61
N MET A 556 -20.83 15.51 -6.94
CA MET A 556 -21.09 14.79 -8.20
C MET A 556 -22.34 13.91 -8.11
N HIS A 557 -22.63 13.38 -6.92
CA HIS A 557 -23.74 12.45 -6.69
C HIS A 557 -24.58 12.90 -5.50
N LYS A 558 -25.88 12.71 -5.61
CA LYS A 558 -26.85 13.02 -4.55
C LYS A 558 -27.55 11.75 -4.10
N THR A 559 -27.96 11.69 -2.84
CA THR A 559 -28.78 10.62 -2.30
C THR A 559 -30.03 10.46 -3.13
N ARG A 560 -30.29 9.24 -3.63
CA ARG A 560 -31.44 8.94 -4.52
C ARG A 560 -32.74 8.79 -3.74
N ASP A 561 -32.68 8.28 -2.52
CA ASP A 561 -33.82 8.06 -1.65
C ASP A 561 -33.68 8.81 -0.32
N PRO A 562 -33.71 10.15 -0.32
CA PRO A 562 -33.49 10.95 0.89
C PRO A 562 -34.61 10.80 1.94
N SER A 563 -35.81 10.35 1.54
CA SER A 563 -36.96 10.10 2.41
C SER A 563 -37.17 8.62 2.75
N TYR A 564 -36.32 7.73 2.26
CA TYR A 564 -36.41 6.28 2.44
C TYR A 564 -37.75 5.67 2.04
N SER A 565 -38.35 6.20 0.98
CA SER A 565 -39.67 5.84 0.52
C SER A 565 -39.75 5.25 -0.91
N LEU A 566 -38.60 5.17 -1.59
CA LEU A 566 -38.55 4.60 -2.93
C LEU A 566 -38.84 3.09 -2.91
N PRO A 567 -39.59 2.59 -3.93
CA PRO A 567 -39.82 1.16 -4.06
C PRO A 567 -38.56 0.39 -4.43
N ALA A 568 -38.63 -0.93 -4.24
CA ALA A 568 -37.57 -1.84 -4.68
C ALA A 568 -37.38 -1.75 -6.20
N VAL A 569 -36.11 -1.84 -6.63
CA VAL A 569 -35.72 -1.89 -8.03
C VAL A 569 -35.19 -3.30 -8.39
N GLN A 570 -35.41 -3.69 -9.64
CA GLN A 570 -34.86 -4.92 -10.18
C GLN A 570 -33.44 -4.63 -10.68
N ASN A 571 -32.46 -5.22 -10.02
CA ASN A 571 -31.06 -5.06 -10.36
C ASN A 571 -30.31 -6.41 -10.29
N TYR A 572 -29.01 -6.41 -10.52
CA TYR A 572 -28.20 -7.62 -10.47
C TYR A 572 -28.24 -8.28 -9.09
N ALA A 573 -28.18 -7.53 -7.98
CA ALA A 573 -28.16 -8.08 -6.63
C ALA A 573 -29.49 -8.79 -6.27
N THR A 574 -30.64 -8.27 -6.72
CA THR A 574 -31.94 -8.95 -6.56
C THR A 574 -31.99 -10.27 -7.35
N THR A 575 -31.47 -10.28 -8.56
CA THR A 575 -31.40 -11.49 -9.39
C THR A 575 -30.47 -12.53 -8.75
N LEU A 576 -29.29 -12.10 -8.28
CA LEU A 576 -28.32 -12.93 -7.60
C LEU A 576 -28.88 -13.55 -6.31
N ARG A 577 -29.55 -12.77 -5.47
CA ARG A 577 -30.19 -13.25 -4.24
C ARG A 577 -31.24 -14.32 -4.51
N ASN A 578 -32.04 -14.13 -5.56
CA ASN A 578 -33.15 -15.01 -5.92
C ASN A 578 -32.69 -16.22 -6.78
N SER A 579 -31.45 -16.22 -7.26
CA SER A 579 -30.89 -17.40 -7.93
C SER A 579 -30.86 -18.55 -6.93
N GLY A 580 -31.41 -19.71 -7.32
CA GLY A 580 -31.34 -20.94 -6.54
C GLY A 580 -29.88 -21.33 -6.22
N PRO A 581 -29.62 -22.35 -5.39
CA PRO A 581 -28.29 -22.85 -5.18
C PRO A 581 -27.70 -23.13 -6.57
N ALA A 582 -26.64 -22.37 -6.93
CA ALA A 582 -25.86 -22.68 -8.12
C ALA A 582 -25.48 -24.15 -8.01
N ALA A 583 -25.73 -24.92 -9.08
CA ALA A 583 -25.27 -26.29 -9.15
C ALA A 583 -23.82 -26.28 -8.65
N THR A 584 -23.59 -26.90 -7.52
CA THR A 584 -22.31 -26.98 -6.85
C THR A 584 -21.27 -27.28 -7.91
N VAL A 585 -20.43 -26.30 -8.23
CA VAL A 585 -19.13 -26.61 -8.81
C VAL A 585 -18.46 -27.42 -7.70
N ALA A 586 -18.63 -28.74 -7.84
CA ALA A 586 -18.11 -29.71 -6.91
C ALA A 586 -16.66 -29.30 -6.63
N THR A 587 -16.39 -28.94 -5.40
CA THR A 587 -15.05 -29.01 -4.85
C THR A 587 -14.68 -30.48 -4.83
N ALA A 588 -14.29 -31.02 -5.99
CA ALA A 588 -13.49 -32.21 -6.02
C ALA A 588 -12.19 -31.80 -5.32
N ALA A 589 -12.13 -32.08 -4.03
CA ALA A 589 -10.85 -32.23 -3.38
C ALA A 589 -10.08 -33.23 -4.26
N PRO A 590 -8.85 -32.91 -4.71
CA PRO A 590 -8.04 -33.94 -5.34
C PRO A 590 -7.85 -35.04 -4.31
N ALA A 591 -8.39 -36.23 -4.62
CA ALA A 591 -8.09 -37.42 -3.87
C ALA A 591 -6.56 -37.54 -3.84
N LEU A 592 -5.99 -37.56 -2.65
CA LEU A 592 -4.61 -37.93 -2.44
C LEU A 592 -4.48 -39.40 -2.91
N THR A 593 -4.12 -39.58 -4.18
CA THR A 593 -3.60 -40.83 -4.67
C THR A 593 -2.28 -41.04 -3.94
N LYS A 594 -2.29 -42.04 -3.06
CA LYS A 594 -1.09 -42.63 -2.48
C LYS A 594 -0.17 -43.00 -3.65
N SER A 595 1.01 -42.41 -3.67
CA SER A 595 2.09 -42.86 -4.56
C SER A 595 2.48 -44.30 -4.19
N PRO A 596 2.55 -45.20 -5.15
CA PRO A 596 3.25 -46.48 -4.92
C PRO A 596 4.75 -46.22 -4.91
N ALA A 597 5.43 -46.95 -4.06
CA ALA A 597 6.87 -46.92 -3.89
C ALA A 597 7.62 -47.33 -5.17
N SER A 598 8.71 -46.64 -5.37
CA SER A 598 9.93 -46.99 -6.11
C SER A 598 9.87 -47.98 -7.24
N ASP A 599 10.18 -47.51 -8.45
CA ASP A 599 11.07 -48.23 -9.37
C ASP A 599 11.89 -47.20 -10.15
N SER A 600 13.17 -47.46 -10.26
CA SER A 600 14.22 -46.60 -10.82
C SER A 600 14.06 -46.48 -12.34
N PRO A 601 14.31 -45.30 -12.93
CA PRO A 601 14.36 -45.13 -14.39
C PRO A 601 15.74 -45.49 -14.96
N PRO A 602 15.79 -45.94 -16.23
CA PRO A 602 17.04 -46.15 -16.97
C PRO A 602 17.64 -44.81 -17.46
N PRO A 603 18.92 -44.81 -17.84
CA PRO A 603 19.66 -43.56 -18.18
C PRO A 603 19.28 -43.03 -19.54
N VAL A 604 19.23 -41.73 -19.69
CA VAL A 604 19.14 -41.00 -20.95
C VAL A 604 20.24 -39.95 -21.02
N ASP A 605 20.88 -39.88 -22.18
CA ASP A 605 22.07 -39.18 -22.58
C ASP A 605 21.97 -37.63 -22.48
N ASP A 606 23.12 -37.02 -22.31
CA ASP A 606 23.41 -35.61 -22.18
C ASP A 606 23.05 -34.79 -23.42
N GLU A 607 22.36 -33.63 -23.20
CA GLU A 607 22.58 -32.45 -24.02
C GLU A 607 22.60 -31.18 -23.16
N GLU A 608 23.60 -30.37 -23.34
CA GLU A 608 24.04 -29.24 -22.55
C GLU A 608 23.07 -28.06 -22.56
N ALA A 609 22.80 -27.47 -21.37
CA ALA A 609 22.30 -26.10 -21.19
C ALA A 609 23.13 -25.34 -20.15
N PRO A 610 23.31 -24.02 -20.27
CA PRO A 610 24.41 -23.31 -19.67
C PRO A 610 24.24 -23.08 -18.14
N ASN A 611 25.36 -23.28 -17.48
CA ASN A 611 25.65 -23.24 -16.07
C ASN A 611 25.38 -21.87 -15.43
N ILE A 612 24.44 -21.78 -14.49
CA ILE A 612 24.43 -20.76 -13.43
C ILE A 612 24.87 -21.50 -12.17
N ALA A 613 26.05 -21.16 -11.68
CA ALA A 613 26.70 -21.81 -10.55
C ALA A 613 25.91 -21.62 -9.26
N GLU A 614 25.22 -22.67 -8.82
CA GLU A 614 24.80 -22.84 -7.42
C GLU A 614 26.00 -23.40 -6.65
N THR A 615 26.40 -22.69 -5.59
CA THR A 615 27.48 -23.12 -4.68
C THR A 615 27.05 -24.38 -3.92
N PRO A 616 27.84 -25.45 -3.91
CA PRO A 616 27.48 -26.69 -3.22
C PRO A 616 27.30 -26.50 -1.70
N PRO A 617 26.39 -27.24 -1.04
CA PRO A 617 26.14 -27.13 0.41
C PRO A 617 27.37 -27.40 1.30
N ASP A 618 28.37 -28.12 0.83
CA ASP A 618 29.62 -28.37 1.58
C ASP A 618 30.57 -27.17 1.60
N ALA A 619 30.57 -26.30 0.59
CA ALA A 619 31.34 -25.07 0.58
C ALA A 619 30.81 -24.06 1.62
N LEU A 620 29.52 -23.94 1.75
CA LEU A 620 28.86 -23.07 2.76
C LEU A 620 29.12 -23.55 4.20
N ARG A 621 29.24 -24.85 4.41
CA ARG A 621 29.59 -25.46 5.71
C ARG A 621 31.04 -25.12 6.10
N SER A 622 31.96 -25.24 5.17
CA SER A 622 33.36 -24.87 5.35
C SER A 622 33.56 -23.38 5.66
N ASP A 623 32.78 -22.50 5.03
CA ASP A 623 32.90 -21.05 5.24
C ASP A 623 32.31 -20.60 6.58
N VAL A 624 31.27 -21.27 7.07
CA VAL A 624 30.72 -21.03 8.42
C VAL A 624 31.70 -21.49 9.49
N GLU A 625 32.33 -22.66 9.33
CA GLU A 625 33.35 -23.15 10.25
C GLU A 625 34.57 -22.23 10.32
N LYS A 626 35.08 -21.72 9.19
CA LYS A 626 36.12 -20.71 9.13
C LYS A 626 35.74 -19.41 9.82
N ALA A 627 34.51 -18.95 9.66
CA ALA A 627 33.99 -17.75 10.30
C ALA A 627 33.88 -17.91 11.82
N VAL A 628 33.45 -19.09 12.30
CA VAL A 628 33.42 -19.43 13.74
C VAL A 628 34.83 -19.43 14.32
N ASP A 629 35.76 -20.09 13.66
CA ASP A 629 37.16 -20.17 14.12
C ASP A 629 37.85 -18.80 14.12
N ALA A 630 37.57 -17.94 13.15
CA ALA A 630 38.11 -16.58 13.11
C ALA A 630 37.68 -15.75 14.33
N VAL A 631 36.41 -15.90 14.79
CA VAL A 631 35.91 -15.17 15.98
C VAL A 631 36.42 -15.83 17.29
N VAL A 632 36.54 -17.15 17.34
CA VAL A 632 37.08 -17.88 18.49
C VAL A 632 38.54 -17.47 18.75
N HIS A 633 39.33 -17.24 17.70
CA HIS A 633 40.71 -16.80 17.79
C HIS A 633 40.91 -15.28 17.87
N ASP A 634 39.82 -14.47 17.88
CA ASP A 634 39.90 -13.03 18.11
C ASP A 634 40.34 -12.77 19.57
N THR A 635 41.60 -12.31 19.72
CA THR A 635 42.23 -12.11 21.02
C THR A 635 41.48 -11.11 21.91
N GLU A 636 40.80 -10.13 21.32
CA GLU A 636 40.06 -9.13 22.07
C GLU A 636 38.71 -9.69 22.57
N VAL A 637 38.00 -10.46 21.76
CA VAL A 637 36.78 -11.16 22.15
C VAL A 637 37.06 -12.17 23.26
N THR A 638 38.07 -12.99 23.06
CA THR A 638 38.48 -14.02 24.03
C THR A 638 38.89 -13.41 25.36
N LYS A 639 39.69 -12.32 25.33
CA LYS A 639 40.09 -11.59 26.53
C LYS A 639 38.90 -10.99 27.29
N GLN A 640 37.96 -10.36 26.61
CA GLN A 640 36.76 -9.76 27.25
C GLN A 640 35.86 -10.82 27.88
N ILE A 641 35.69 -11.98 27.26
CA ILE A 641 34.87 -13.08 27.78
C ILE A 641 35.56 -13.75 28.99
N LEU A 642 36.89 -14.00 28.93
CA LEU A 642 37.62 -14.74 29.95
C LEU A 642 37.98 -13.88 31.16
N GLN A 643 38.17 -12.56 31.02
CA GLN A 643 38.60 -11.66 32.11
C GLN A 643 37.45 -11.13 33.00
N GLY A 644 36.27 -11.66 32.89
CA GLY A 644 35.15 -11.36 33.81
C GLY A 644 34.39 -10.06 33.59
N SER A 645 34.84 -9.15 32.72
CA SER A 645 34.10 -7.91 32.38
C SER A 645 32.88 -8.19 31.54
N GLY A 646 32.89 -9.31 30.80
CA GLY A 646 31.84 -9.70 29.85
C GLY A 646 31.84 -8.86 28.56
N ILE A 647 31.23 -9.39 27.53
CA ILE A 647 31.05 -8.71 26.24
C ILE A 647 29.57 -8.43 25.95
N PRO A 648 29.21 -7.22 25.49
CA PRO A 648 27.83 -6.97 25.05
C PRO A 648 27.45 -7.88 23.89
N TRP A 649 26.26 -8.52 23.96
CA TRP A 649 25.72 -9.42 22.92
C TRP A 649 25.75 -8.78 21.52
N GLY A 650 25.35 -7.51 21.43
CA GLY A 650 25.33 -6.78 20.16
C GLY A 650 26.73 -6.51 19.55
N VAL A 651 27.78 -6.47 20.36
CA VAL A 651 29.17 -6.32 19.89
C VAL A 651 29.63 -7.62 19.25
N LEU A 652 29.42 -8.76 19.94
CA LEU A 652 29.75 -10.07 19.42
C LEU A 652 28.94 -10.40 18.15
N MET A 653 27.66 -10.07 18.12
CA MET A 653 26.81 -10.23 16.95
C MET A 653 27.36 -9.48 15.72
N ARG A 654 27.83 -8.26 15.86
CA ARG A 654 28.43 -7.50 14.75
C ARG A 654 29.74 -8.13 14.27
N LYS A 655 30.57 -8.60 15.17
CA LYS A 655 31.81 -9.29 14.81
C LYS A 655 31.56 -10.60 14.06
N VAL A 656 30.61 -11.40 14.52
CA VAL A 656 30.16 -12.63 13.83
C VAL A 656 29.62 -12.33 12.45
N LYS A 657 28.72 -11.35 12.33
CA LYS A 657 28.16 -10.94 11.03
C LYS A 657 29.23 -10.45 10.04
N ALA A 658 30.28 -9.77 10.50
CA ALA A 658 31.33 -9.24 9.65
C ALA A 658 32.17 -10.32 8.96
N VAL A 659 32.25 -11.51 9.54
CA VAL A 659 33.04 -12.65 9.00
C VAL A 659 32.19 -13.71 8.30
N LEU A 660 30.86 -13.65 8.44
CA LEU A 660 29.95 -14.58 7.79
C LEU A 660 29.71 -14.20 6.31
N PRO A 661 29.47 -15.20 5.44
CA PRO A 661 29.01 -14.94 4.07
C PRO A 661 27.75 -14.06 4.04
N ALA A 662 27.64 -13.18 3.04
CA ALA A 662 26.56 -12.21 2.92
C ALA A 662 25.15 -12.84 2.96
N SER A 663 24.99 -14.04 2.41
CA SER A 663 23.75 -14.82 2.43
C SER A 663 23.28 -15.24 3.83
N LEU A 664 24.17 -15.29 4.81
CA LEU A 664 23.88 -15.73 6.18
C LEU A 664 23.84 -14.58 7.20
N GLN A 665 24.27 -13.37 6.83
CA GLN A 665 24.33 -12.22 7.74
C GLN A 665 22.95 -11.72 8.17
N GLN A 666 21.89 -12.00 7.39
CA GLN A 666 20.51 -11.56 7.66
C GLN A 666 19.73 -12.54 8.53
N ASP A 667 20.14 -13.82 8.63
CA ASP A 667 19.51 -14.81 9.50
C ASP A 667 19.93 -14.65 10.96
N ASN A 668 19.22 -13.79 11.69
CA ASN A 668 19.49 -13.51 13.10
C ASN A 668 19.38 -14.75 13.99
N ASN A 669 18.53 -15.72 13.68
CA ASN A 669 18.38 -16.95 14.46
C ASN A 669 19.62 -17.83 14.32
N ARG A 670 20.15 -17.96 13.12
CA ARG A 670 21.38 -18.69 12.83
C ARG A 670 22.60 -17.99 13.45
N VAL A 671 22.69 -16.67 13.34
CA VAL A 671 23.74 -15.88 13.98
C VAL A 671 23.72 -16.03 15.51
N ASN A 672 22.56 -16.04 16.15
CA ASN A 672 22.42 -16.25 17.58
C ASN A 672 22.88 -17.64 18.04
N ARG A 673 22.62 -18.69 17.23
CA ARG A 673 23.14 -20.06 17.50
C ARG A 673 24.66 -20.10 17.39
N LEU A 674 25.23 -19.46 16.37
CA LEU A 674 26.70 -19.38 16.20
C LEU A 674 27.36 -18.61 17.34
N ILE A 675 26.76 -17.55 17.85
CA ILE A 675 27.26 -16.82 19.04
C ILE A 675 27.32 -17.75 20.25
N ALA A 676 26.29 -18.55 20.52
CA ALA A 676 26.29 -19.50 21.61
C ALA A 676 27.38 -20.58 21.44
N GLU A 677 27.58 -21.06 20.21
CA GLU A 677 28.64 -22.01 19.87
C GLU A 677 30.04 -21.42 20.07
N ILE A 678 30.28 -20.19 19.58
CA ILE A 678 31.55 -19.47 19.75
C ILE A 678 31.91 -19.28 21.22
N VAL A 679 30.91 -18.79 22.02
CA VAL A 679 31.15 -18.59 23.46
C VAL A 679 31.43 -19.91 24.16
N THR A 680 30.71 -20.98 23.83
CA THR A 680 30.93 -22.31 24.37
C THR A 680 32.31 -22.86 24.04
N LYS A 681 32.84 -22.61 22.81
CA LYS A 681 34.20 -22.97 22.41
C LYS A 681 35.26 -22.13 23.17
N ILE A 682 35.04 -20.83 23.36
CA ILE A 682 35.98 -19.94 24.06
C ILE A 682 36.10 -20.30 25.56
N VAL A 683 34.94 -20.57 26.19
CA VAL A 683 34.85 -20.76 27.65
C VAL A 683 35.02 -22.24 28.05
N GLY A 684 34.88 -23.17 27.09
CA GLY A 684 35.07 -24.60 27.32
C GLY A 684 33.88 -25.30 27.99
N GLY A 685 32.65 -24.74 27.88
CA GLY A 685 31.49 -25.37 28.47
C GLY A 685 30.17 -24.73 28.11
N PRO A 686 29.03 -25.42 28.36
CA PRO A 686 27.71 -24.99 27.92
C PRO A 686 27.16 -23.77 28.69
N GLN A 687 26.19 -23.10 28.04
CA GLN A 687 25.43 -22.01 28.65
C GLN A 687 24.76 -22.44 29.96
N ASP A 688 24.61 -21.49 30.89
CA ASP A 688 24.01 -21.62 32.22
C ASP A 688 24.76 -22.52 33.20
N LYS A 689 25.87 -23.15 32.74
CA LYS A 689 26.81 -23.86 33.61
C LYS A 689 28.15 -23.16 33.75
N VAL A 690 28.71 -22.69 32.64
CA VAL A 690 30.06 -22.08 32.55
C VAL A 690 29.99 -20.63 32.13
N TRP A 691 28.93 -20.24 31.42
CA TRP A 691 28.64 -18.87 31.03
C TRP A 691 27.15 -18.60 31.00
N LYS A 692 26.74 -17.34 31.16
CA LYS A 692 25.33 -16.90 31.15
C LYS A 692 25.18 -15.54 30.48
N THR A 693 23.93 -15.14 30.26
CA THR A 693 23.62 -13.78 29.82
C THR A 693 23.00 -12.96 30.93
N GLU A 694 23.47 -11.74 31.12
CA GLU A 694 22.96 -10.78 32.12
C GLU A 694 22.51 -9.48 31.46
N GLN A 695 21.45 -8.89 31.98
CA GLN A 695 21.03 -7.54 31.60
C GLN A 695 21.79 -6.52 32.48
N ARG A 696 22.50 -5.57 31.84
CA ARG A 696 23.18 -4.47 32.52
C ARG A 696 22.71 -3.13 31.98
N THR A 697 22.58 -2.14 32.85
CA THR A 697 22.23 -0.79 32.41
C THR A 697 23.47 -0.06 31.95
N SER A 698 23.47 0.45 30.70
CA SER A 698 24.58 1.26 30.17
C SER A 698 24.61 2.65 30.79
N HIS A 699 25.73 3.38 30.67
CA HIS A 699 25.85 4.78 31.08
C HIS A 699 24.78 5.72 30.48
N SER A 700 24.15 5.31 29.36
CA SER A 700 23.04 6.04 28.72
C SER A 700 21.64 5.62 29.22
N GLY A 701 21.53 4.81 30.29
CA GLY A 701 20.25 4.35 30.86
C GLY A 701 19.57 3.23 30.07
N ARG A 702 20.19 2.69 28.99
CA ARG A 702 19.62 1.59 28.19
C ARG A 702 20.03 0.23 28.75
N SER A 703 19.06 -0.71 28.81
CA SER A 703 19.33 -2.11 29.17
C SER A 703 20.06 -2.81 28.01
N VAL A 704 21.23 -3.39 28.30
CA VAL A 704 22.09 -4.10 27.32
C VAL A 704 22.36 -5.50 27.85
N ARG A 705 22.21 -6.51 26.97
CA ARG A 705 22.48 -7.91 27.28
C ARG A 705 23.98 -8.18 27.14
N PHE A 706 24.59 -8.69 28.20
CA PHE A 706 25.98 -9.08 28.25
C PHE A 706 26.17 -10.60 28.35
N ILE A 707 27.26 -11.10 27.78
CA ILE A 707 27.74 -12.47 27.94
C ILE A 707 28.80 -12.45 29.00
N VAL A 708 28.64 -13.23 30.04
CA VAL A 708 29.57 -13.30 31.18
C VAL A 708 29.89 -14.75 31.52
N ARG A 709 31.09 -14.98 32.00
CA ARG A 709 31.48 -16.26 32.57
C ARG A 709 30.83 -16.45 33.93
N CYS A 710 30.32 -17.67 34.23
CA CYS A 710 29.75 -18.02 35.54
C CYS A 710 30.81 -18.16 36.61
#